data_2296d54b579f4fc8e6922c00c1e494c1
#
_entry.id   2296d54b579f4fc8e6922c00c1e494c1
#
_cell.length_a   1.000
_cell.length_b   1.000
_cell.length_c   1.000
_cell.angle_alpha   90.00
_cell.angle_beta   90.00
_cell.angle_gamma   90.00
#
_symmetry.space_group_name_H-M   'P 1'
#
loop_
_entity.id
_entity.type
_entity.pdbx_description
1 polymer ?
#
loop_
_entity_poly.entity_id
_entity_poly.type
_entity_poly.pdbx_seq_one_letter_code
_entity_poly.pdbx_strand_id
1 'polypeptide(L)'
;APPPHEREALQKGHQLSKDSIYLPIKLAGVTQLDALNAWRAVLGRMVLVQGRFSIEDFADWLSLNATQQRYGLDMNMIERMTELLINAGFKRGLDAEHLKRSLAEGDEDYRYSLKFALDRLALGVAVPEHVLFHETLSYAQVQSSDFELIGVLIEIYQDSRHRSEWMIAHETGQRTTAETWLNRLMEDIREFEAAGVESLAAVYKMVKKQERMLTLASFYDEHDHHALRSLSLPLPYVLEEIQKTLEAQLDYAEPTGQITFSQIGQIRPVPYKLIVMLGLDSGKFPNRSAHLPFDLMDLLKPQLGDRSRLEDDQGAFLDALLLAQENLWLFYNGFDINDGEVRDPSTVLQELIQHMDFIVQPDTQSKSANATVDQHGVTVPAQLASLYHVHPLLPFDPRGFESEHSIRFQDQWFQVAKQLQHASGQRSSWVNTPYPKLEQDIQVLDSQQWIQDITFPARLYLKTLGVENLKPEEIPATQEPLLLDGLGRYAIRHFLQQHEAEADANLLMDQLPIGKVQDGVWQMSVLEQQRLLARLQRYAPEATATTQQVWKVSEHLQINVTLAKYSAEKWVSIEASSARAKRRAKVWLEYLLWLAYVNLGEGGQQYQRIVVFSDRTILCTGVSSNQAREWLKPWLKAWEYAQTQPLVLPAALLLKIAEKDKTHEWQLNDQEQMVIADMDAIYKVWEEDGRFSGFSMTENEANKAHRDWQFILQEQDAKALLAHACEQFSYELYHPIFLHQQSLED
;
A
#
# COMPACT_ATOMS: atom_id res chain seq x y z
N ALA A 1 5.15 22.62 -23.78
CA ALA A 1 4.57 23.94 -23.44
C ALA A 1 3.05 23.75 -23.36
N PRO A 2 2.35 24.26 -22.35
CA PRO A 2 0.92 24.11 -22.28
C PRO A 2 0.25 24.73 -23.52
N PRO A 3 -0.87 24.19 -24.00
CA PRO A 3 -1.60 24.71 -25.14
C PRO A 3 -2.02 26.19 -24.91
N PRO A 4 -2.34 26.95 -25.96
CA PRO A 4 -2.57 28.41 -25.85
C PRO A 4 -3.62 28.82 -24.81
N HIS A 5 -4.67 28.00 -24.61
CA HIS A 5 -5.73 28.24 -23.64
C HIS A 5 -5.27 27.99 -22.17
N GLU A 6 -4.37 27.04 -21.94
CA GLU A 6 -3.75 26.88 -20.61
C GLU A 6 -2.76 28.00 -20.30
N ARG A 7 -2.09 28.55 -21.32
CA ARG A 7 -1.24 29.77 -21.15
C ARG A 7 -2.07 30.94 -20.67
N GLU A 8 -3.26 31.15 -21.23
CA GLU A 8 -4.18 32.22 -20.80
C GLU A 8 -4.77 31.92 -19.40
N ALA A 9 -5.06 30.68 -19.07
CA ALA A 9 -5.54 30.28 -17.76
C ALA A 9 -4.46 30.42 -16.68
N LEU A 10 -3.23 30.01 -16.98
CA LEU A 10 -2.05 30.22 -16.11
C LEU A 10 -1.72 31.69 -15.94
N GLN A 11 -1.89 32.53 -17.00
CA GLN A 11 -1.73 33.97 -16.90
C GLN A 11 -2.83 34.66 -16.10
N LYS A 12 -4.06 34.11 -16.09
CA LYS A 12 -5.20 34.69 -15.35
C LYS A 12 -5.34 34.17 -13.92
N GLY A 13 -4.89 32.95 -13.64
CA GLY A 13 -5.11 32.29 -12.34
C GLY A 13 -3.95 32.37 -11.36
N HIS A 14 -2.71 32.43 -11.84
CA HIS A 14 -1.53 32.68 -11.02
C HIS A 14 -0.94 34.03 -11.39
N GLN A 15 -0.94 34.95 -10.44
CA GLN A 15 0.04 36.05 -10.49
C GLN A 15 1.41 35.35 -10.40
N LEU A 16 2.00 35.04 -11.58
CA LEU A 16 3.40 34.69 -11.65
C LEU A 16 4.13 35.83 -10.94
N SER A 17 4.93 35.52 -9.93
CA SER A 17 5.74 36.51 -9.25
C SER A 17 6.50 37.27 -10.34
N LYS A 18 6.77 38.57 -10.16
CA LYS A 18 7.51 39.39 -11.14
C LYS A 18 8.88 38.78 -11.51
N ASP A 19 9.32 37.78 -10.77
CA ASP A 19 10.61 37.10 -10.87
C ASP A 19 10.54 35.74 -11.57
N SER A 20 9.38 35.30 -12.07
CA SER A 20 9.29 34.00 -12.79
C SER A 20 9.75 34.15 -14.25
N ILE A 21 10.75 33.36 -14.62
CA ILE A 21 11.28 33.29 -15.99
C ILE A 21 10.54 32.13 -16.72
N TYR A 22 9.89 32.51 -17.82
CA TYR A 22 9.31 31.52 -18.73
C TYR A 22 10.37 31.03 -19.71
N LEU A 23 10.69 29.73 -19.64
CA LEU A 23 11.57 29.07 -20.60
C LEU A 23 10.72 28.40 -21.69
N PRO A 24 10.85 28.80 -22.96
CA PRO A 24 10.14 28.14 -24.05
C PRO A 24 10.77 26.73 -24.29
N ILE A 25 10.02 25.72 -24.00
CA ILE A 25 10.46 24.31 -24.14
C ILE A 25 9.68 23.65 -25.26
N LYS A 26 10.37 22.85 -26.08
CA LYS A 26 9.77 21.99 -27.09
C LYS A 26 10.34 20.57 -27.00
N LEU A 27 9.48 19.58 -27.10
CA LEU A 27 9.84 18.17 -27.21
C LEU A 27 9.90 17.79 -28.69
N ALA A 28 11.00 17.18 -29.13
CA ALA A 28 11.20 16.72 -30.49
C ALA A 28 11.51 15.23 -30.52
N GLY A 29 11.07 14.55 -31.57
CA GLY A 29 11.27 13.10 -31.70
C GLY A 29 10.53 12.28 -30.63
N VAL A 30 9.58 12.90 -29.94
CA VAL A 30 8.72 12.22 -28.97
C VAL A 30 7.36 12.04 -29.62
N THR A 31 6.74 10.90 -29.40
CA THR A 31 5.35 10.66 -29.78
C THR A 31 4.44 11.75 -29.21
N GLN A 32 3.35 12.05 -29.88
CA GLN A 32 2.34 12.99 -29.39
C GLN A 32 1.68 12.40 -28.13
N LEU A 33 2.24 12.67 -26.94
CA LEU A 33 1.77 12.10 -25.67
C LEU A 33 0.28 12.38 -25.42
N ASP A 34 -0.19 13.57 -25.81
CA ASP A 34 -1.61 13.92 -25.66
C ASP A 34 -2.51 13.05 -26.52
N ALA A 35 -2.08 12.78 -27.77
CA ALA A 35 -2.82 11.87 -28.65
C ALA A 35 -2.78 10.41 -28.14
N LEU A 36 -1.67 9.96 -27.58
CA LEU A 36 -1.56 8.64 -26.98
C LEU A 36 -2.45 8.51 -25.72
N ASN A 37 -2.46 9.52 -24.88
CA ASN A 37 -3.31 9.53 -23.69
C ASN A 37 -4.79 9.58 -24.05
N ALA A 38 -5.17 10.36 -25.06
CA ALA A 38 -6.52 10.36 -25.59
C ALA A 38 -6.91 9.00 -26.22
N TRP A 39 -5.97 8.38 -26.93
CA TRP A 39 -6.15 7.04 -27.47
C TRP A 39 -6.33 6.00 -26.35
N ARG A 40 -5.54 6.06 -25.30
CA ARG A 40 -5.71 5.19 -24.12
C ARG A 40 -7.08 5.35 -23.46
N ALA A 41 -7.62 6.57 -23.42
CA ALA A 41 -8.96 6.80 -22.89
C ALA A 41 -10.05 6.14 -23.77
N VAL A 42 -9.97 6.27 -25.09
CA VAL A 42 -10.88 5.61 -26.03
C VAL A 42 -10.75 4.09 -25.96
N LEU A 43 -9.51 3.57 -26.03
CA LEU A 43 -9.25 2.14 -25.95
C LEU A 43 -9.61 1.54 -24.60
N GLY A 44 -9.45 2.29 -23.52
CA GLY A 44 -9.70 1.82 -22.16
C GLY A 44 -11.10 1.22 -22.02
N ARG A 45 -12.09 1.77 -22.71
CA ARG A 45 -13.45 1.24 -22.76
C ARG A 45 -13.51 -0.22 -23.28
N MET A 46 -12.62 -0.61 -24.18
CA MET A 46 -12.55 -1.96 -24.72
C MET A 46 -11.55 -2.84 -23.98
N VAL A 47 -10.40 -2.29 -23.64
CA VAL A 47 -9.32 -3.01 -22.94
C VAL A 47 -9.77 -3.46 -21.55
N LEU A 48 -10.48 -2.60 -20.80
CA LEU A 48 -11.03 -2.94 -19.49
C LEU A 48 -11.96 -4.15 -19.56
N VAL A 49 -12.90 -4.15 -20.52
CA VAL A 49 -13.87 -5.25 -20.67
C VAL A 49 -13.26 -6.51 -21.29
N GLN A 50 -12.16 -6.38 -22.00
CA GLN A 50 -11.39 -7.53 -22.50
C GLN A 50 -10.52 -8.15 -21.40
N GLY A 51 -10.00 -7.33 -20.50
CA GLY A 51 -9.16 -7.70 -19.38
C GLY A 51 -9.94 -8.22 -18.17
N ARG A 52 -9.34 -8.11 -17.01
CA ARG A 52 -9.95 -8.52 -15.73
C ARG A 52 -10.94 -7.49 -15.17
N PHE A 53 -10.97 -6.29 -15.70
CA PHE A 53 -11.72 -5.14 -15.18
C PHE A 53 -11.44 -4.92 -13.69
N SER A 54 -10.15 -4.76 -13.34
CA SER A 54 -9.74 -4.54 -11.95
C SER A 54 -10.02 -3.10 -11.51
N ILE A 55 -10.12 -2.88 -10.20
CA ILE A 55 -10.32 -1.54 -9.64
C ILE A 55 -9.14 -0.62 -9.97
N GLU A 56 -7.92 -1.14 -9.98
CA GLU A 56 -6.70 -0.40 -10.31
C GLU A 56 -6.75 0.08 -11.77
N ASP A 57 -6.98 -0.85 -12.72
CA ASP A 57 -7.07 -0.51 -14.14
C ASP A 57 -8.21 0.49 -14.41
N PHE A 58 -9.32 0.35 -13.68
CA PHE A 58 -10.46 1.24 -13.78
C PHE A 58 -10.16 2.64 -13.26
N ALA A 59 -9.52 2.77 -12.10
CA ALA A 59 -9.10 4.04 -11.52
C ALA A 59 -8.06 4.75 -12.39
N ASP A 60 -7.09 4.01 -12.93
CA ASP A 60 -6.08 4.53 -13.86
C ASP A 60 -6.74 5.07 -15.14
N TRP A 61 -7.73 4.37 -15.68
CA TRP A 61 -8.46 4.82 -16.85
C TRP A 61 -9.31 6.07 -16.56
N LEU A 62 -9.97 6.17 -15.40
CA LEU A 62 -10.72 7.35 -14.98
C LEU A 62 -9.82 8.57 -14.85
N SER A 63 -8.57 8.40 -14.40
CA SER A 63 -7.61 9.49 -14.20
C SER A 63 -7.03 10.08 -15.49
N LEU A 64 -7.29 9.48 -16.66
CA LEU A 64 -6.88 10.05 -17.94
C LEU A 64 -7.67 11.32 -18.26
N ASN A 65 -6.99 12.41 -18.64
CA ASN A 65 -7.61 13.70 -18.93
C ASN A 65 -8.78 13.62 -19.92
N ALA A 66 -8.64 12.81 -20.96
CA ALA A 66 -9.71 12.64 -21.95
C ALA A 66 -10.94 11.93 -21.34
N THR A 67 -10.75 10.95 -20.44
CA THR A 67 -11.82 10.30 -19.71
C THR A 67 -12.52 11.28 -18.77
N GLN A 68 -11.74 12.07 -18.04
CA GLN A 68 -12.28 13.13 -17.17
C GLN A 68 -13.16 14.11 -17.95
N GLN A 69 -12.67 14.58 -19.11
CA GLN A 69 -13.46 15.48 -19.97
C GLN A 69 -14.75 14.82 -20.48
N ARG A 70 -14.68 13.54 -20.88
CA ARG A 70 -15.87 12.81 -21.40
C ARG A 70 -16.97 12.69 -20.37
N TYR A 71 -16.65 12.44 -19.12
CA TYR A 71 -17.62 12.21 -18.05
C TYR A 71 -17.78 13.41 -17.08
N GLY A 72 -17.11 14.53 -17.32
CA GLY A 72 -17.20 15.73 -16.49
C GLY A 72 -16.60 15.55 -15.09
N LEU A 73 -15.53 14.76 -14.95
CA LEU A 73 -14.92 14.41 -13.67
C LEU A 73 -13.70 15.28 -13.37
N ASP A 74 -13.42 15.48 -12.08
CA ASP A 74 -12.14 15.96 -11.57
C ASP A 74 -11.46 14.90 -10.69
N MET A 75 -10.23 15.15 -10.23
CA MET A 75 -9.48 14.19 -9.43
C MET A 75 -10.14 13.90 -8.08
N ASN A 76 -10.75 14.88 -7.43
CA ASN A 76 -11.42 14.68 -6.15
C ASN A 76 -12.66 13.78 -6.32
N MET A 77 -13.40 13.99 -7.41
CA MET A 77 -14.53 13.13 -7.79
C MET A 77 -14.07 11.68 -8.03
N ILE A 78 -12.95 11.48 -8.73
CA ILE A 78 -12.39 10.15 -9.01
C ILE A 78 -11.94 9.47 -7.73
N GLU A 79 -11.25 10.16 -6.84
CA GLU A 79 -10.86 9.64 -5.53
C GLU A 79 -12.11 9.19 -4.74
N ARG A 80 -13.15 10.03 -4.69
CA ARG A 80 -14.39 9.69 -4.00
C ARG A 80 -15.13 8.53 -4.65
N MET A 81 -15.21 8.49 -5.99
CA MET A 81 -15.81 7.36 -6.73
C MET A 81 -15.08 6.04 -6.44
N THR A 82 -13.75 6.09 -6.43
CA THR A 82 -12.91 4.92 -6.15
C THR A 82 -13.08 4.44 -4.72
N GLU A 83 -13.12 5.36 -3.76
CA GLU A 83 -13.41 5.05 -2.35
C GLU A 83 -14.77 4.38 -2.18
N LEU A 84 -15.83 4.96 -2.76
CA LEU A 84 -17.18 4.40 -2.72
C LEU A 84 -17.23 2.98 -3.31
N LEU A 85 -16.60 2.77 -4.45
CA LEU A 85 -16.57 1.46 -5.11
C LEU A 85 -15.82 0.41 -4.30
N ILE A 86 -14.65 0.75 -3.75
CA ILE A 86 -13.87 -0.17 -2.92
C ILE A 86 -14.64 -0.56 -1.67
N ASN A 87 -15.23 0.42 -0.98
CA ASN A 87 -15.99 0.20 0.25
C ASN A 87 -17.31 -0.55 -0.02
N ALA A 88 -17.92 -0.34 -1.19
CA ALA A 88 -19.07 -1.12 -1.62
C ALA A 88 -18.69 -2.54 -2.10
N GLY A 89 -17.40 -2.86 -2.17
CA GLY A 89 -16.88 -4.20 -2.45
C GLY A 89 -16.44 -4.46 -3.89
N PHE A 90 -16.33 -3.44 -4.74
CA PHE A 90 -15.76 -3.62 -6.08
C PHE A 90 -14.28 -3.96 -6.01
N LYS A 91 -13.88 -5.02 -6.71
CA LYS A 91 -12.48 -5.44 -6.84
C LYS A 91 -12.11 -5.77 -8.28
N ARG A 92 -12.91 -6.59 -8.96
CA ARG A 92 -12.70 -6.94 -10.36
C ARG A 92 -13.99 -7.41 -11.03
N GLY A 93 -14.00 -7.35 -12.35
CA GLY A 93 -15.11 -7.81 -13.19
C GLY A 93 -16.20 -6.76 -13.35
N LEU A 94 -16.88 -6.79 -14.49
CA LEU A 94 -17.96 -5.87 -14.78
C LEU A 94 -19.27 -6.34 -14.14
N ASP A 95 -19.66 -7.59 -14.42
CA ASP A 95 -20.89 -8.25 -13.96
C ASP A 95 -20.74 -9.78 -14.01
N ALA A 96 -21.83 -10.52 -13.77
CA ALA A 96 -21.84 -11.97 -13.79
C ALA A 96 -21.40 -12.55 -15.14
N GLU A 97 -21.85 -11.98 -16.26
CA GLU A 97 -21.48 -12.44 -17.60
C GLU A 97 -19.99 -12.29 -17.87
N HIS A 98 -19.43 -11.17 -17.45
CA HIS A 98 -17.99 -10.91 -17.55
C HIS A 98 -17.18 -11.86 -16.68
N LEU A 99 -17.63 -12.12 -15.44
CA LEU A 99 -16.95 -13.01 -14.51
C LEU A 99 -16.99 -14.48 -14.90
N LYS A 100 -18.02 -14.95 -15.64
CA LYS A 100 -18.10 -16.33 -16.16
C LYS A 100 -16.85 -16.78 -16.91
N ARG A 101 -16.10 -15.84 -17.50
CA ARG A 101 -14.81 -16.13 -18.18
C ARG A 101 -13.72 -16.63 -17.23
N SER A 102 -13.81 -16.32 -15.96
CA SER A 102 -12.79 -16.63 -14.95
C SER A 102 -13.30 -17.51 -13.80
N LEU A 103 -14.60 -17.81 -13.78
CA LEU A 103 -15.23 -18.68 -12.79
C LEU A 103 -15.37 -20.11 -13.30
N ALA A 104 -15.60 -21.05 -12.39
CA ALA A 104 -15.88 -22.43 -12.73
C ALA A 104 -17.21 -22.52 -13.52
N GLU A 105 -17.34 -23.52 -14.39
CA GLU A 105 -18.55 -23.76 -15.16
C GLU A 105 -19.76 -23.94 -14.23
N GLY A 106 -20.82 -23.17 -14.51
CA GLY A 106 -22.04 -23.15 -13.70
C GLY A 106 -22.00 -22.26 -12.46
N ASP A 107 -20.94 -21.51 -12.24
CA ASP A 107 -20.85 -20.49 -11.19
C ASP A 107 -21.33 -19.13 -11.73
N GLU A 108 -22.37 -18.57 -11.11
CA GLU A 108 -22.99 -17.29 -11.51
C GLU A 108 -22.76 -16.18 -10.45
N ASP A 109 -21.83 -16.39 -9.53
CA ASP A 109 -21.52 -15.41 -8.50
C ASP A 109 -20.92 -14.13 -9.10
N TYR A 110 -21.59 -12.99 -8.89
CA TYR A 110 -21.17 -11.69 -9.41
C TYR A 110 -20.58 -10.75 -8.35
N ARG A 111 -20.35 -11.26 -7.14
CA ARG A 111 -19.76 -10.49 -6.06
C ARG A 111 -18.39 -9.94 -6.46
N TYR A 112 -18.04 -8.82 -5.85
CA TYR A 112 -16.83 -8.06 -6.15
C TYR A 112 -16.77 -7.44 -7.56
N SER A 113 -17.83 -7.58 -8.37
CA SER A 113 -17.93 -6.88 -9.66
C SER A 113 -18.38 -5.42 -9.50
N LEU A 114 -18.20 -4.62 -10.57
CA LEU A 114 -18.70 -3.24 -10.60
C LEU A 114 -20.23 -3.23 -10.40
N LYS A 115 -20.96 -4.14 -11.06
CA LYS A 115 -22.41 -4.27 -10.86
C LYS A 115 -22.79 -4.54 -9.41
N PHE A 116 -22.07 -5.45 -8.74
CA PHE A 116 -22.30 -5.74 -7.33
C PHE A 116 -22.16 -4.51 -6.45
N ALA A 117 -21.09 -3.72 -6.65
CA ALA A 117 -20.91 -2.49 -5.89
C ALA A 117 -22.00 -1.46 -6.19
N LEU A 118 -22.37 -1.29 -7.44
CA LEU A 118 -23.45 -0.37 -7.84
C LEU A 118 -24.79 -0.76 -7.25
N ASP A 119 -25.11 -2.06 -7.22
CA ASP A 119 -26.36 -2.55 -6.60
C ASP A 119 -26.40 -2.24 -5.09
N ARG A 120 -25.26 -2.42 -4.39
CA ARG A 120 -25.11 -2.09 -2.97
C ARG A 120 -25.21 -0.58 -2.71
N LEU A 121 -24.58 0.24 -3.53
CA LEU A 121 -24.65 1.71 -3.44
C LEU A 121 -26.08 2.20 -3.70
N ALA A 122 -26.74 1.71 -4.76
CA ALA A 122 -28.10 2.07 -5.09
C ALA A 122 -29.08 1.66 -3.98
N LEU A 123 -28.92 0.46 -3.43
CA LEU A 123 -29.72 0.00 -2.30
C LEU A 123 -29.45 0.84 -1.04
N GLY A 124 -28.20 1.24 -0.78
CA GLY A 124 -27.79 2.06 0.35
C GLY A 124 -28.39 3.48 0.35
N VAL A 125 -28.77 4.01 -0.83
CA VAL A 125 -29.52 5.27 -0.92
C VAL A 125 -30.92 5.13 -0.33
N ALA A 126 -31.52 3.94 -0.42
CA ALA A 126 -32.92 3.69 -0.05
C ALA A 126 -33.10 3.05 1.32
N VAL A 127 -32.14 2.28 1.83
CA VAL A 127 -32.28 1.50 3.07
C VAL A 127 -31.02 1.61 3.94
N PRO A 128 -31.17 1.44 5.28
CA PRO A 128 -30.04 1.47 6.22
C PRO A 128 -28.97 0.43 5.91
N GLU A 129 -27.78 0.67 6.43
CA GLU A 129 -26.64 -0.26 6.34
C GLU A 129 -26.96 -1.62 6.99
N HIS A 130 -26.36 -2.67 6.44
CA HIS A 130 -26.54 -4.06 6.87
C HIS A 130 -27.94 -4.64 6.70
N VAL A 131 -28.75 -4.06 5.82
CA VAL A 131 -30.03 -4.64 5.43
C VAL A 131 -29.84 -5.52 4.20
N LEU A 132 -30.24 -6.78 4.30
CA LEU A 132 -30.25 -7.71 3.19
C LEU A 132 -31.57 -7.61 2.42
N PHE A 133 -31.50 -7.30 1.14
CA PHE A 133 -32.65 -7.22 0.24
C PHE A 133 -32.36 -7.99 -1.04
N HIS A 134 -33.15 -9.02 -1.32
CA HIS A 134 -32.93 -9.91 -2.47
C HIS A 134 -31.46 -10.37 -2.61
N GLU A 135 -30.89 -10.89 -1.52
CA GLU A 135 -29.51 -11.37 -1.44
C GLU A 135 -28.43 -10.30 -1.65
N THR A 136 -28.81 -9.02 -1.70
CA THR A 136 -27.89 -7.88 -1.78
C THR A 136 -27.84 -7.15 -0.43
N LEU A 137 -26.64 -7.01 0.11
CA LEU A 137 -26.38 -6.26 1.33
C LEU A 137 -26.24 -4.77 1.03
N SER A 138 -27.03 -3.92 1.69
CA SER A 138 -26.98 -2.46 1.49
C SER A 138 -25.63 -1.88 1.96
N TYR A 139 -25.17 -0.82 1.28
CA TYR A 139 -24.07 0.03 1.71
C TYR A 139 -24.57 1.48 1.85
N ALA A 140 -24.88 1.91 3.06
CA ALA A 140 -25.59 3.15 3.32
C ALA A 140 -24.69 4.35 3.68
N GLN A 141 -23.36 4.23 3.59
CA GLN A 141 -22.45 5.36 3.84
C GLN A 141 -22.32 6.28 2.61
N VAL A 142 -23.45 6.47 1.91
CA VAL A 142 -23.56 7.31 0.73
C VAL A 142 -24.09 8.68 1.16
N GLN A 143 -23.43 9.75 0.76
CA GLN A 143 -23.84 11.12 1.00
C GLN A 143 -24.70 11.65 -0.15
N SER A 144 -25.49 12.68 0.09
CA SER A 144 -26.29 13.31 -0.99
C SER A 144 -25.43 13.87 -2.13
N SER A 145 -24.20 14.29 -1.83
CA SER A 145 -23.20 14.74 -2.80
C SER A 145 -22.71 13.62 -3.73
N ASP A 146 -22.88 12.36 -3.34
CA ASP A 146 -22.38 11.21 -4.12
C ASP A 146 -23.38 10.75 -5.20
N PHE A 147 -24.63 11.26 -5.19
CA PHE A 147 -25.68 10.79 -6.11
C PHE A 147 -25.33 11.06 -7.57
N GLU A 148 -24.74 12.21 -7.86
CA GLU A 148 -24.29 12.55 -9.21
C GLU A 148 -23.15 11.61 -9.65
N LEU A 149 -22.20 11.31 -8.75
CA LEU A 149 -21.09 10.38 -9.00
C LEU A 149 -21.60 8.96 -9.27
N ILE A 150 -22.59 8.50 -8.52
CA ILE A 150 -23.23 7.20 -8.75
C ILE A 150 -23.91 7.18 -10.12
N GLY A 151 -24.55 8.28 -10.53
CA GLY A 151 -25.14 8.44 -11.85
C GLY A 151 -24.12 8.25 -12.98
N VAL A 152 -22.94 8.89 -12.86
CA VAL A 152 -21.84 8.74 -13.80
C VAL A 152 -21.30 7.31 -13.81
N LEU A 153 -21.16 6.67 -12.65
CA LEU A 153 -20.74 5.27 -12.56
C LEU A 153 -21.71 4.32 -13.26
N ILE A 154 -23.01 4.57 -13.16
CA ILE A 154 -24.03 3.79 -13.87
C ILE A 154 -23.90 4.01 -15.39
N GLU A 155 -23.67 5.23 -15.87
CA GLU A 155 -23.42 5.52 -17.28
C GLU A 155 -22.19 4.72 -17.78
N ILE A 156 -21.08 4.78 -17.05
CA ILE A 156 -19.84 4.06 -17.38
C ILE A 156 -20.10 2.53 -17.39
N TYR A 157 -20.87 2.03 -16.43
CA TYR A 157 -21.23 0.62 -16.39
C TYR A 157 -22.04 0.20 -17.65
N GLN A 158 -23.04 0.98 -18.03
CA GLN A 158 -23.86 0.69 -19.22
C GLN A 158 -23.02 0.72 -20.50
N ASP A 159 -22.14 1.71 -20.63
CA ASP A 159 -21.19 1.82 -21.72
C ASP A 159 -20.25 0.61 -21.80
N SER A 160 -19.70 0.20 -20.67
CA SER A 160 -18.80 -0.95 -20.58
C SER A 160 -19.52 -2.26 -20.86
N ARG A 161 -20.76 -2.41 -20.39
CA ARG A 161 -21.59 -3.59 -20.64
C ARG A 161 -21.87 -3.77 -22.13
N HIS A 162 -22.23 -2.70 -22.83
CA HIS A 162 -22.46 -2.76 -24.28
C HIS A 162 -21.22 -3.23 -25.04
N ARG A 163 -20.03 -2.79 -24.64
CA ARG A 163 -18.77 -3.25 -25.23
C ARG A 163 -18.41 -4.69 -24.86
N SER A 164 -18.72 -5.09 -23.62
CA SER A 164 -18.58 -6.49 -23.20
C SER A 164 -19.42 -7.44 -24.06
N GLU A 165 -20.63 -7.04 -24.41
CA GLU A 165 -21.49 -7.82 -25.34
C GLU A 165 -20.84 -8.00 -26.71
N TRP A 166 -20.15 -6.99 -27.25
CA TRP A 166 -19.41 -7.11 -28.50
C TRP A 166 -18.27 -8.13 -28.41
N MET A 167 -17.56 -8.15 -27.26
CA MET A 167 -16.44 -9.05 -27.02
C MET A 167 -16.95 -10.51 -26.90
N ILE A 168 -17.99 -10.72 -26.11
CA ILE A 168 -18.63 -12.03 -25.94
C ILE A 168 -19.13 -12.57 -27.28
N ALA A 169 -19.80 -11.74 -28.07
CA ALA A 169 -20.26 -12.14 -29.38
C ALA A 169 -19.13 -12.58 -30.33
N HIS A 170 -17.99 -11.87 -30.27
CA HIS A 170 -16.81 -12.25 -31.06
C HIS A 170 -16.20 -13.58 -30.60
N GLU A 171 -16.07 -13.80 -29.31
CA GLU A 171 -15.52 -15.01 -28.68
C GLU A 171 -16.42 -16.23 -28.93
N THR A 172 -17.76 -16.04 -28.97
CA THR A 172 -18.73 -17.11 -29.22
C THR A 172 -18.93 -17.46 -30.70
N GLY A 173 -18.11 -16.88 -31.58
CA GLY A 173 -18.06 -17.24 -33.00
C GLY A 173 -18.80 -16.30 -33.94
N GLN A 174 -19.39 -15.21 -33.47
CA GLN A 174 -19.83 -14.10 -34.33
C GLN A 174 -18.60 -13.32 -34.79
N ARG A 175 -18.04 -13.75 -35.91
CA ARG A 175 -16.82 -13.14 -36.46
C ARG A 175 -17.03 -11.67 -36.76
N THR A 176 -16.35 -10.78 -36.07
CA THR A 176 -16.40 -9.34 -36.30
C THR A 176 -15.34 -8.96 -37.32
N THR A 177 -15.75 -8.23 -38.36
CA THR A 177 -14.86 -7.77 -39.42
C THR A 177 -14.02 -6.56 -38.95
N ALA A 178 -12.86 -6.33 -39.59
CA ALA A 178 -12.03 -5.15 -39.36
C ALA A 178 -12.81 -3.85 -39.59
N GLU A 179 -13.66 -3.80 -40.60
CA GLU A 179 -14.54 -2.66 -40.91
C GLU A 179 -15.48 -2.36 -39.73
N THR A 180 -16.10 -3.39 -39.16
CA THR A 180 -16.99 -3.24 -38.00
C THR A 180 -16.24 -2.69 -36.78
N TRP A 181 -15.02 -3.18 -36.49
CA TRP A 181 -14.21 -2.68 -35.41
C TRP A 181 -13.81 -1.22 -35.61
N LEU A 182 -13.39 -0.83 -36.82
CA LEU A 182 -13.04 0.55 -37.12
C LEU A 182 -14.25 1.49 -37.00
N ASN A 183 -15.44 1.06 -37.42
CA ASN A 183 -16.65 1.86 -37.25
C ASN A 183 -17.01 2.06 -35.78
N ARG A 184 -16.92 1.04 -34.94
CA ARG A 184 -17.15 1.15 -33.49
C ARG A 184 -16.14 2.10 -32.81
N LEU A 185 -14.88 1.98 -33.20
CA LEU A 185 -13.83 2.92 -32.72
C LEU A 185 -14.10 4.36 -33.15
N MET A 186 -14.61 4.54 -34.38
CA MET A 186 -14.97 5.89 -34.86
C MET A 186 -16.15 6.48 -34.10
N GLU A 187 -17.12 5.67 -33.68
CA GLU A 187 -18.21 6.11 -32.81
C GLU A 187 -17.69 6.55 -31.47
N ASP A 188 -16.83 5.75 -30.83
CA ASP A 188 -16.17 6.09 -29.56
C ASP A 188 -15.38 7.40 -29.67
N ILE A 189 -14.58 7.59 -30.73
CA ILE A 189 -13.83 8.82 -30.96
C ILE A 189 -14.78 10.04 -31.06
N ARG A 190 -15.88 9.91 -31.76
CA ARG A 190 -16.86 11.01 -31.91
C ARG A 190 -17.50 11.38 -30.58
N GLU A 191 -17.78 10.43 -29.72
CA GLU A 191 -18.31 10.70 -28.39
C GLU A 191 -17.33 11.54 -27.53
N PHE A 192 -16.03 11.21 -27.58
CA PHE A 192 -14.99 12.00 -26.91
C PHE A 192 -14.79 13.38 -27.54
N GLU A 193 -14.83 13.49 -28.88
CA GLU A 193 -14.79 14.77 -29.58
C GLU A 193 -15.97 15.67 -29.21
N ALA A 194 -17.18 15.09 -29.11
CA ALA A 194 -18.37 15.81 -28.69
C ALA A 194 -18.28 16.35 -27.24
N ALA A 195 -17.48 15.67 -26.39
CA ALA A 195 -17.17 16.13 -25.05
C ALA A 195 -16.01 17.15 -24.98
N GLY A 196 -15.45 17.58 -26.12
CA GLY A 196 -14.42 18.61 -26.20
C GLY A 196 -12.99 18.10 -26.13
N VAL A 197 -12.73 16.82 -26.34
CA VAL A 197 -11.38 16.25 -26.36
C VAL A 197 -10.69 16.54 -27.70
N GLU A 198 -9.86 17.59 -27.74
CA GLU A 198 -9.21 18.07 -28.97
C GLU A 198 -8.05 17.17 -29.46
N SER A 199 -7.38 16.47 -28.53
CA SER A 199 -6.20 15.63 -28.82
C SER A 199 -6.50 14.39 -29.67
N LEU A 200 -7.77 14.10 -29.95
CA LEU A 200 -8.20 12.97 -30.77
C LEU A 200 -8.03 13.16 -32.28
N ALA A 201 -7.75 14.35 -32.76
CA ALA A 201 -7.61 14.61 -34.20
C ALA A 201 -6.55 13.72 -34.89
N ALA A 202 -5.44 13.42 -34.20
CA ALA A 202 -4.42 12.50 -34.69
C ALA A 202 -4.94 11.04 -34.74
N VAL A 203 -5.65 10.61 -33.69
CA VAL A 203 -6.26 9.29 -33.58
C VAL A 203 -7.30 9.10 -34.68
N TYR A 204 -8.18 10.08 -34.86
CA TYR A 204 -9.18 10.10 -35.96
C TYR A 204 -8.54 9.90 -37.33
N LYS A 205 -7.47 10.67 -37.62
CA LYS A 205 -6.74 10.55 -38.89
C LYS A 205 -6.17 9.15 -39.09
N MET A 206 -5.67 8.51 -38.02
CA MET A 206 -5.11 7.14 -38.11
C MET A 206 -6.19 6.10 -38.36
N VAL A 207 -7.31 6.14 -37.65
CA VAL A 207 -8.42 5.23 -37.89
C VAL A 207 -9.00 5.40 -39.33
N LYS A 208 -9.15 6.64 -39.77
CA LYS A 208 -9.54 6.95 -41.15
C LYS A 208 -8.52 6.49 -42.20
N LYS A 209 -7.24 6.50 -41.90
CA LYS A 209 -6.20 5.96 -42.77
C LYS A 209 -6.36 4.45 -42.90
N GLN A 210 -6.59 3.73 -41.83
CA GLN A 210 -6.81 2.28 -41.85
C GLN A 210 -8.08 1.91 -42.63
N GLU A 211 -9.19 2.62 -42.39
CA GLU A 211 -10.42 2.48 -43.16
C GLU A 211 -10.19 2.68 -44.68
N ARG A 212 -9.44 3.71 -45.03
CA ARG A 212 -9.09 3.99 -46.43
C ARG A 212 -8.20 2.90 -47.01
N MET A 213 -7.24 2.37 -46.27
CA MET A 213 -6.40 1.25 -46.73
C MET A 213 -7.20 -0.01 -46.99
N LEU A 214 -8.16 -0.36 -46.13
CA LEU A 214 -9.07 -1.48 -46.37
C LEU A 214 -9.93 -1.26 -47.64
N THR A 215 -10.40 -0.02 -47.84
CA THR A 215 -11.18 0.34 -49.02
C THR A 215 -10.35 0.20 -50.30
N LEU A 216 -9.12 0.73 -50.29
CA LEU A 216 -8.20 0.63 -51.43
C LEU A 216 -7.82 -0.82 -51.71
N ALA A 217 -7.48 -1.60 -50.68
CA ALA A 217 -7.13 -3.01 -50.86
C ALA A 217 -8.27 -3.82 -51.50
N SER A 218 -9.53 -3.52 -51.18
CA SER A 218 -10.70 -4.17 -51.78
C SER A 218 -10.87 -3.86 -53.27
N PHE A 219 -10.32 -2.76 -53.78
CA PHE A 219 -10.34 -2.44 -55.20
C PHE A 219 -9.30 -3.21 -56.02
N TYR A 220 -8.23 -3.67 -55.39
CA TYR A 220 -7.14 -4.42 -56.06
C TYR A 220 -7.34 -5.93 -55.99
N ASP A 221 -8.39 -6.42 -55.34
CA ASP A 221 -8.72 -7.85 -55.31
C ASP A 221 -9.50 -8.22 -56.59
N GLU A 222 -8.79 -8.79 -57.57
CA GLU A 222 -9.37 -9.14 -58.88
C GLU A 222 -10.42 -10.26 -58.81
N HIS A 223 -10.48 -11.02 -57.73
CA HIS A 223 -11.31 -12.20 -57.59
C HIS A 223 -12.54 -12.02 -56.69
N ASP A 224 -12.42 -11.20 -55.66
CA ASP A 224 -13.51 -10.92 -54.69
C ASP A 224 -13.36 -9.56 -54.01
N HIS A 225 -14.00 -8.53 -54.58
CA HIS A 225 -13.96 -7.15 -54.07
C HIS A 225 -14.47 -6.99 -52.63
N HIS A 226 -15.01 -8.02 -51.99
CA HIS A 226 -15.54 -8.02 -50.65
C HIS A 226 -14.69 -8.85 -49.66
N ALA A 227 -13.74 -9.65 -50.12
CA ALA A 227 -13.00 -10.59 -49.30
C ALA A 227 -12.25 -9.92 -48.16
N LEU A 228 -11.58 -8.81 -48.44
CA LEU A 228 -10.81 -8.07 -47.41
C LEU A 228 -11.71 -7.31 -46.41
N ARG A 229 -12.89 -6.81 -46.85
CA ARG A 229 -13.85 -6.18 -45.95
C ARG A 229 -14.52 -7.18 -45.03
N SER A 230 -14.74 -8.40 -45.50
CA SER A 230 -15.31 -9.50 -44.72
C SER A 230 -14.30 -10.23 -43.86
N LEU A 231 -13.01 -9.85 -43.92
CA LEU A 231 -11.97 -10.47 -43.12
C LEU A 231 -12.21 -10.24 -41.63
N SER A 232 -12.35 -11.33 -40.90
CA SER A 232 -12.48 -11.31 -39.46
C SER A 232 -11.09 -11.17 -38.84
N LEU A 233 -10.87 -10.09 -38.11
CA LEU A 233 -9.60 -9.83 -37.37
C LEU A 233 -9.87 -9.79 -35.87
N PRO A 234 -8.96 -10.34 -35.04
CA PRO A 234 -9.01 -10.14 -33.59
C PRO A 234 -8.89 -8.67 -33.26
N LEU A 235 -9.71 -8.19 -32.34
CA LEU A 235 -9.62 -6.79 -31.87
C LEU A 235 -8.21 -6.39 -31.39
N PRO A 236 -7.48 -7.21 -30.61
CA PRO A 236 -6.12 -6.85 -30.18
C PRO A 236 -5.19 -6.50 -31.35
N TYR A 237 -5.28 -7.21 -32.46
CA TYR A 237 -4.49 -6.92 -33.65
C TYR A 237 -4.81 -5.55 -34.25
N VAL A 238 -6.09 -5.22 -34.37
CA VAL A 238 -6.52 -3.90 -34.90
C VAL A 238 -6.03 -2.77 -33.99
N LEU A 239 -6.14 -2.96 -32.68
CA LEU A 239 -5.70 -1.96 -31.68
C LEU A 239 -4.18 -1.79 -31.72
N GLU A 240 -3.42 -2.86 -31.79
CA GLU A 240 -1.96 -2.83 -31.84
C GLU A 240 -1.47 -2.11 -33.11
N GLU A 241 -2.06 -2.35 -34.26
CA GLU A 241 -1.69 -1.68 -35.51
C GLU A 241 -1.97 -0.16 -35.47
N ILE A 242 -3.07 0.26 -34.85
CA ILE A 242 -3.37 1.67 -34.68
C ILE A 242 -2.37 2.30 -33.71
N GLN A 243 -2.08 1.64 -32.58
CA GLN A 243 -1.13 2.11 -31.60
C GLN A 243 0.29 2.25 -32.18
N LYS A 244 0.78 1.25 -32.89
CA LYS A 244 2.09 1.30 -33.58
C LYS A 244 2.16 2.48 -34.56
N THR A 245 1.06 2.73 -35.28
CA THR A 245 1.01 3.84 -36.25
C THR A 245 1.03 5.20 -35.54
N LEU A 246 0.37 5.32 -34.38
CA LEU A 246 0.41 6.54 -33.56
C LEU A 246 1.81 6.75 -32.93
N GLU A 247 2.43 5.71 -32.43
CA GLU A 247 3.77 5.76 -31.85
C GLU A 247 4.85 6.11 -32.88
N ALA A 248 4.65 5.71 -34.14
CA ALA A 248 5.53 6.06 -35.24
C ALA A 248 5.44 7.53 -35.68
N GLN A 249 4.41 8.28 -35.23
CA GLN A 249 4.29 9.72 -35.51
C GLN A 249 5.14 10.52 -34.56
N LEU A 250 6.32 10.90 -35.02
CA LEU A 250 7.25 11.77 -34.28
C LEU A 250 6.92 13.22 -34.57
N ASP A 251 6.92 14.02 -33.52
CA ASP A 251 6.82 15.48 -33.66
C ASP A 251 8.24 16.04 -33.88
N TYR A 252 8.49 16.59 -35.08
CA TYR A 252 9.76 17.21 -35.43
C TYR A 252 9.76 18.66 -34.96
N ALA A 253 10.67 18.98 -34.02
CA ALA A 253 10.85 20.37 -33.60
C ALA A 253 11.54 21.17 -34.71
N GLU A 254 10.96 22.32 -35.04
CA GLU A 254 11.71 23.35 -35.76
C GLU A 254 12.69 24.06 -34.80
N PRO A 255 13.96 24.23 -35.17
CA PRO A 255 14.95 24.90 -34.32
C PRO A 255 14.72 26.41 -34.33
N THR A 256 13.79 26.89 -33.52
CA THR A 256 13.38 28.29 -33.45
C THR A 256 13.50 28.85 -32.04
N GLY A 257 14.72 29.14 -31.58
CA GLY A 257 14.94 29.91 -30.34
C GLY A 257 14.35 29.33 -29.06
N GLN A 258 14.01 28.02 -29.06
CA GLN A 258 13.44 27.31 -27.95
C GLN A 258 14.43 26.28 -27.39
N ILE A 259 14.30 25.93 -26.10
CA ILE A 259 15.03 24.80 -25.53
C ILE A 259 14.39 23.52 -26.07
N THR A 260 15.16 22.77 -26.85
CA THR A 260 14.66 21.55 -27.48
C THR A 260 15.11 20.30 -26.69
N PHE A 261 14.14 19.48 -26.25
CA PHE A 261 14.37 18.15 -25.70
C PHE A 261 14.09 17.12 -26.78
N SER A 262 14.97 16.12 -26.90
CA SER A 262 14.83 15.04 -27.87
C SER A 262 15.55 13.79 -27.41
N GLN A 263 15.19 12.66 -27.98
CA GLN A 263 16.01 11.44 -27.86
C GLN A 263 17.27 11.59 -28.70
N ILE A 264 18.36 10.97 -28.26
CA ILE A 264 19.64 10.91 -28.99
C ILE A 264 19.38 10.27 -30.36
N GLY A 265 19.86 10.88 -31.42
CA GLY A 265 19.68 10.41 -32.80
C GLY A 265 18.35 10.80 -33.47
N GLN A 266 17.41 11.43 -32.75
CA GLN A 266 16.10 11.84 -33.30
C GLN A 266 16.06 13.31 -33.76
N ILE A 267 17.03 14.13 -33.38
CA ILE A 267 17.14 15.52 -33.84
C ILE A 267 17.99 15.59 -35.12
N ARG A 268 17.61 16.49 -36.04
CA ARG A 268 18.49 16.85 -37.13
C ARG A 268 19.77 17.46 -36.56
N PRO A 269 20.95 17.15 -37.11
CA PRO A 269 22.21 17.72 -36.66
C PRO A 269 22.24 19.25 -36.99
N VAL A 270 21.93 20.03 -35.96
CA VAL A 270 21.96 21.49 -36.00
C VAL A 270 22.87 22.01 -34.90
N PRO A 271 23.77 22.97 -35.15
CA PRO A 271 24.64 23.51 -34.10
C PRO A 271 23.84 24.24 -33.02
N TYR A 272 24.15 23.95 -31.76
CA TYR A 272 23.61 24.62 -30.58
C TYR A 272 24.73 25.23 -29.74
N LYS A 273 24.47 26.33 -29.05
CA LYS A 273 25.43 26.90 -28.10
C LYS A 273 25.74 25.97 -26.94
N LEU A 274 24.69 25.35 -26.38
CA LEU A 274 24.77 24.39 -25.32
C LEU A 274 24.06 23.10 -25.72
N ILE A 275 24.73 21.99 -25.60
CA ILE A 275 24.13 20.65 -25.70
C ILE A 275 24.25 19.97 -24.35
N VAL A 276 23.13 19.42 -23.86
CA VAL A 276 23.06 18.64 -22.62
C VAL A 276 22.61 17.23 -22.95
N MET A 277 23.45 16.26 -22.64
CA MET A 277 23.13 14.83 -22.82
C MET A 277 22.91 14.17 -21.47
N LEU A 278 21.76 13.54 -21.30
CA LEU A 278 21.35 12.83 -20.06
C LEU A 278 21.31 11.33 -20.31
N GLY A 279 21.56 10.54 -19.26
CA GLY A 279 21.39 9.08 -19.30
C GLY A 279 22.53 8.34 -20.02
N LEU A 280 23.74 8.90 -20.00
CA LEU A 280 24.94 8.21 -20.52
C LEU A 280 25.43 7.12 -19.55
N ASP A 281 24.51 6.22 -19.16
CA ASP A 281 24.76 5.16 -18.19
C ASP A 281 25.32 3.90 -18.87
N SER A 282 26.14 3.17 -18.15
CA SER A 282 26.62 1.85 -18.60
C SER A 282 25.43 0.92 -18.81
N GLY A 283 25.42 0.23 -19.95
CA GLY A 283 24.35 -0.71 -20.32
C GLY A 283 23.07 -0.10 -20.86
N LYS A 284 22.86 1.23 -20.76
CA LYS A 284 21.69 1.94 -21.33
C LYS A 284 22.02 2.65 -22.63
N PHE A 285 23.22 3.19 -22.73
CA PHE A 285 23.69 3.86 -23.93
C PHE A 285 25.15 3.43 -24.23
N PRO A 286 25.54 3.16 -25.48
CA PRO A 286 24.67 3.01 -26.65
C PRO A 286 23.76 1.79 -26.54
N ASN A 287 22.60 1.84 -27.21
CA ASN A 287 21.62 0.76 -27.20
C ASN A 287 22.20 -0.48 -27.90
N ARG A 288 22.03 -1.63 -27.28
CA ARG A 288 22.30 -2.92 -27.93
C ARG A 288 20.98 -3.45 -28.49
N SER A 289 20.97 -3.82 -29.78
CA SER A 289 19.83 -4.53 -30.34
C SER A 289 19.59 -5.83 -29.56
N ALA A 290 18.34 -6.08 -29.19
CA ALA A 290 17.99 -7.40 -28.68
C ALA A 290 18.15 -8.42 -29.82
N HIS A 291 18.92 -9.48 -29.60
CA HIS A 291 19.01 -10.58 -30.56
C HIS A 291 17.66 -11.27 -30.68
N LEU A 292 17.03 -11.13 -31.82
CA LEU A 292 15.78 -11.84 -32.13
C LEU A 292 16.14 -13.15 -32.83
N PRO A 293 15.68 -14.31 -32.33
CA PRO A 293 16.09 -15.63 -32.89
C PRO A 293 15.68 -15.85 -34.33
N PHE A 294 14.79 -15.06 -34.86
CA PHE A 294 14.29 -15.14 -36.24
C PHE A 294 14.84 -14.03 -37.16
N ASP A 295 15.69 -13.14 -36.65
CA ASP A 295 16.33 -12.10 -37.46
C ASP A 295 17.52 -12.67 -38.18
N LEU A 296 17.42 -12.84 -39.50
CA LEU A 296 18.47 -13.39 -40.32
C LEU A 296 19.71 -12.47 -40.40
N MET A 297 19.55 -11.15 -40.19
CA MET A 297 20.68 -10.23 -40.17
C MET A 297 21.50 -10.39 -38.88
N ASP A 298 20.87 -10.74 -37.78
CA ASP A 298 21.56 -11.07 -36.52
C ASP A 298 22.24 -12.46 -36.56
N LEU A 299 21.64 -13.42 -37.29
CA LEU A 299 22.16 -14.80 -37.38
C LEU A 299 23.32 -14.94 -38.35
N LEU A 300 23.34 -14.11 -39.38
CA LEU A 300 24.39 -14.11 -40.40
C LEU A 300 25.50 -13.10 -40.03
N LYS A 301 26.70 -13.28 -40.54
CA LYS A 301 27.75 -12.29 -40.30
C LYS A 301 27.37 -10.95 -40.93
N PRO A 302 27.44 -9.83 -40.16
CA PRO A 302 27.18 -8.51 -40.69
C PRO A 302 27.94 -8.20 -41.95
N GLN A 303 27.30 -7.64 -42.93
CA GLN A 303 27.89 -7.22 -44.20
C GLN A 303 28.04 -5.70 -44.26
N LEU A 304 28.91 -5.22 -45.13
CA LEU A 304 29.07 -3.77 -45.31
C LEU A 304 27.78 -3.14 -45.81
N GLY A 305 27.22 -2.21 -45.04
CA GLY A 305 25.94 -1.57 -45.31
C GLY A 305 24.77 -2.06 -44.45
N ASP A 306 24.97 -3.11 -43.68
CA ASP A 306 23.98 -3.51 -42.65
C ASP A 306 23.90 -2.44 -41.54
N ARG A 307 22.69 -2.14 -41.11
CA ARG A 307 22.46 -1.13 -40.07
C ARG A 307 22.80 -1.72 -38.71
N SER A 308 23.67 -1.04 -37.98
CA SER A 308 24.01 -1.34 -36.59
C SER A 308 23.45 -0.23 -35.68
N ARG A 309 22.56 -0.56 -34.77
CA ARG A 309 22.03 0.40 -33.80
C ARG A 309 23.13 0.97 -32.89
N LEU A 310 24.11 0.15 -32.58
CA LEU A 310 25.27 0.57 -31.81
C LEU A 310 26.08 1.66 -32.54
N GLU A 311 26.33 1.48 -33.85
CA GLU A 311 27.05 2.44 -34.67
C GLU A 311 26.22 3.73 -34.90
N ASP A 312 24.93 3.61 -35.07
CA ASP A 312 24.02 4.75 -35.17
C ASP A 312 24.07 5.62 -33.89
N ASP A 313 24.02 4.99 -32.71
CA ASP A 313 24.08 5.69 -31.41
C ASP A 313 25.46 6.34 -31.18
N GLN A 314 26.55 5.65 -31.54
CA GLN A 314 27.93 6.19 -31.51
C GLN A 314 28.06 7.40 -32.44
N GLY A 315 27.52 7.30 -33.66
CA GLY A 315 27.47 8.42 -34.61
C GLY A 315 26.68 9.61 -34.08
N ALA A 316 25.52 9.36 -33.48
CA ALA A 316 24.70 10.41 -32.86
C ALA A 316 25.38 11.09 -31.66
N PHE A 317 26.18 10.36 -30.88
CA PHE A 317 26.99 10.93 -29.81
C PHE A 317 28.10 11.82 -30.38
N LEU A 318 28.80 11.37 -31.42
CA LEU A 318 29.82 12.14 -32.10
C LEU A 318 29.25 13.41 -32.73
N ASP A 319 28.08 13.31 -33.38
CA ASP A 319 27.38 14.46 -33.92
C ASP A 319 27.07 15.50 -32.84
N ALA A 320 26.57 15.09 -31.69
CA ALA A 320 26.28 15.99 -30.56
C ALA A 320 27.57 16.68 -30.04
N LEU A 321 28.67 15.93 -29.95
CA LEU A 321 29.99 16.44 -29.55
C LEU A 321 30.47 17.55 -30.51
N LEU A 322 30.36 17.33 -31.82
CA LEU A 322 30.84 18.24 -32.86
C LEU A 322 29.93 19.46 -33.07
N LEU A 323 28.65 19.37 -32.70
CA LEU A 323 27.66 20.43 -32.90
C LEU A 323 27.53 21.35 -31.68
N ALA A 324 28.13 21.03 -30.55
CA ALA A 324 28.20 21.94 -29.41
C ALA A 324 29.17 23.08 -29.66
N GLN A 325 28.65 24.31 -29.75
CA GLN A 325 29.48 25.49 -30.11
C GLN A 325 30.24 26.11 -28.94
N GLU A 326 29.61 26.18 -27.76
CA GLU A 326 30.19 26.84 -26.58
C GLU A 326 30.38 25.84 -25.42
N ASN A 327 29.35 25.03 -25.11
CA ASN A 327 29.35 24.14 -23.97
C ASN A 327 28.71 22.79 -24.31
N LEU A 328 29.28 21.71 -23.72
CA LEU A 328 28.74 20.36 -23.75
C LEU A 328 28.69 19.82 -22.34
N TRP A 329 27.50 19.46 -21.87
CA TRP A 329 27.30 18.87 -20.56
C TRP A 329 26.84 17.42 -20.70
N LEU A 330 27.57 16.51 -20.11
CA LEU A 330 27.34 15.06 -20.20
C LEU A 330 26.99 14.53 -18.83
N PHE A 331 25.82 13.87 -18.70
CA PHE A 331 25.30 13.39 -17.43
C PHE A 331 25.13 11.86 -17.45
N TYR A 332 25.58 11.21 -16.40
CA TYR A 332 25.31 9.81 -16.13
C TYR A 332 24.98 9.61 -14.64
N ASN A 333 24.33 8.51 -14.30
CA ASN A 333 24.04 8.15 -12.91
C ASN A 333 25.27 7.44 -12.33
N GLY A 334 26.07 8.16 -11.54
CA GLY A 334 27.29 7.66 -10.93
C GLY A 334 27.06 6.72 -9.75
N PHE A 335 25.81 6.62 -9.24
CA PHE A 335 25.42 5.79 -8.10
C PHE A 335 24.10 5.09 -8.35
N ASP A 336 23.95 3.90 -7.78
CA ASP A 336 22.63 3.29 -7.63
C ASP A 336 21.85 3.95 -6.49
N ILE A 337 20.56 4.22 -6.72
CA ILE A 337 19.71 4.88 -5.74
C ILE A 337 19.35 3.96 -4.55
N ASN A 338 19.41 2.63 -4.74
CA ASN A 338 18.96 1.66 -3.75
C ASN A 338 20.07 1.27 -2.76
N ASP A 339 21.30 1.07 -3.27
CA ASP A 339 22.43 0.57 -2.47
C ASP A 339 23.62 1.54 -2.39
N GLY A 340 23.60 2.63 -3.22
CA GLY A 340 24.66 3.63 -3.25
C GLY A 340 25.96 3.14 -3.93
N GLU A 341 25.92 1.99 -4.61
CA GLU A 341 27.09 1.50 -5.34
C GLU A 341 27.47 2.43 -6.49
N VAL A 342 28.78 2.61 -6.69
CA VAL A 342 29.33 3.42 -7.79
C VAL A 342 29.08 2.73 -9.11
N ARG A 343 28.53 3.48 -10.06
CA ARG A 343 28.28 3.01 -11.44
C ARG A 343 29.18 3.69 -12.43
N ASP A 344 29.64 2.91 -13.39
CA ASP A 344 30.45 3.43 -14.49
C ASP A 344 29.61 4.18 -15.53
N PRO A 345 30.18 5.22 -16.19
CA PRO A 345 29.56 5.83 -17.34
C PRO A 345 29.49 4.88 -18.55
N SER A 346 28.74 5.29 -19.56
CA SER A 346 28.67 4.54 -20.83
C SER A 346 30.04 4.38 -21.50
N THR A 347 30.19 3.32 -22.31
CA THR A 347 31.44 3.04 -23.01
C THR A 347 31.93 4.20 -23.88
N VAL A 348 31.03 4.87 -24.60
CA VAL A 348 31.35 6.04 -25.41
C VAL A 348 31.85 7.22 -24.58
N LEU A 349 31.30 7.41 -23.40
CA LEU A 349 31.74 8.45 -22.48
C LEU A 349 33.09 8.09 -21.86
N GLN A 350 33.34 6.82 -21.52
CA GLN A 350 34.64 6.33 -21.06
C GLN A 350 35.73 6.52 -22.10
N GLU A 351 35.46 6.21 -23.37
CA GLU A 351 36.38 6.43 -24.48
C GLU A 351 36.71 7.90 -24.66
N LEU A 352 35.70 8.79 -24.56
CA LEU A 352 35.94 10.24 -24.60
C LEU A 352 36.82 10.71 -23.44
N ILE A 353 36.56 10.25 -22.22
CA ILE A 353 37.39 10.58 -21.04
C ILE A 353 38.82 10.12 -21.22
N GLN A 354 39.04 8.88 -21.68
CA GLN A 354 40.38 8.34 -21.95
C GLN A 354 41.11 9.14 -23.05
N HIS A 355 40.37 9.53 -24.08
CA HIS A 355 40.93 10.35 -25.15
C HIS A 355 41.35 11.74 -24.66
N MET A 356 40.50 12.37 -23.83
CA MET A 356 40.81 13.66 -23.21
C MET A 356 42.01 13.56 -22.26
N ASP A 357 42.08 12.51 -21.45
CA ASP A 357 43.23 12.24 -20.57
C ASP A 357 44.52 12.10 -21.35
N PHE A 358 44.50 11.38 -22.49
CA PHE A 358 45.63 11.26 -23.38
C PHE A 358 46.08 12.61 -24.00
N ILE A 359 45.16 13.48 -24.38
CA ILE A 359 45.49 14.79 -24.96
C ILE A 359 46.09 15.73 -23.93
N VAL A 360 45.57 15.69 -22.69
CA VAL A 360 45.97 16.64 -21.62
C VAL A 360 47.27 16.20 -20.92
N GLN A 361 47.73 14.96 -21.10
CA GLN A 361 48.99 14.50 -20.51
C GLN A 361 50.17 15.35 -20.99
N PRO A 362 50.90 16.03 -20.11
CA PRO A 362 52.16 16.66 -20.51
C PRO A 362 53.19 15.57 -20.80
N ASP A 363 54.11 15.84 -21.73
CA ASP A 363 55.16 14.96 -22.28
C ASP A 363 56.14 14.34 -21.26
N THR A 364 55.83 14.33 -19.97
CA THR A 364 56.69 13.80 -18.92
C THR A 364 56.02 12.63 -18.21
N GLN A 365 56.58 11.49 -18.36
CA GLN A 365 56.61 10.22 -17.59
C GLN A 365 55.89 10.10 -16.24
N SER A 366 54.89 10.90 -15.90
CA SER A 366 54.07 10.72 -14.70
C SER A 366 52.91 9.78 -15.04
N LYS A 367 52.93 8.57 -14.48
CA LYS A 367 51.78 7.69 -14.43
C LYS A 367 50.57 8.52 -14.00
N SER A 368 49.55 8.57 -14.83
CA SER A 368 48.27 9.22 -14.55
C SER A 368 47.79 8.77 -13.15
N ALA A 369 47.88 9.65 -12.18
CA ALA A 369 47.29 9.40 -10.87
C ALA A 369 45.83 9.67 -10.93
N ASN A 370 45.00 8.70 -10.51
CA ASN A 370 43.57 8.92 -10.39
C ASN A 370 43.26 9.82 -9.18
N ALA A 371 42.33 10.73 -9.32
CA ALA A 371 41.82 11.55 -8.24
C ALA A 371 40.43 11.06 -7.82
N THR A 372 40.18 11.04 -6.51
CA THR A 372 38.83 10.81 -5.98
C THR A 372 38.06 12.13 -6.00
N VAL A 373 36.95 12.17 -6.71
CA VAL A 373 36.19 13.41 -6.93
C VAL A 373 35.11 13.62 -5.87
N ASP A 374 34.69 12.54 -5.20
CA ASP A 374 33.69 12.62 -4.12
C ASP A 374 33.96 11.61 -3.02
N GLN A 375 33.22 11.76 -1.88
CA GLN A 375 33.33 10.87 -0.74
C GLN A 375 32.76 9.45 -0.96
N HIS A 376 32.04 9.21 -2.06
CA HIS A 376 31.51 7.91 -2.45
C HIS A 376 32.48 7.09 -3.31
N GLY A 377 33.67 7.61 -3.58
CA GLY A 377 34.74 6.88 -4.23
C GLY A 377 34.76 6.96 -5.75
N VAL A 378 34.07 7.92 -6.36
CA VAL A 378 34.18 8.17 -7.81
C VAL A 378 35.62 8.60 -8.13
N THR A 379 36.33 7.79 -8.91
CA THR A 379 37.71 8.03 -9.32
C THR A 379 37.79 8.39 -10.79
N VAL A 380 38.49 9.50 -11.06
CA VAL A 380 38.69 10.01 -12.42
C VAL A 380 40.17 10.37 -12.63
N PRO A 381 40.66 10.53 -13.89
CA PRO A 381 41.98 11.04 -14.14
C PRO A 381 42.19 12.40 -13.44
N ALA A 382 43.30 12.56 -12.73
CA ALA A 382 43.55 13.75 -11.92
C ALA A 382 43.52 15.06 -12.73
N GLN A 383 43.98 15.00 -13.99
CA GLN A 383 43.96 16.16 -14.90
C GLN A 383 42.57 16.62 -15.30
N LEU A 384 41.57 15.72 -15.24
CA LEU A 384 40.19 15.98 -15.62
C LEU A 384 39.28 16.22 -14.40
N ALA A 385 39.79 16.14 -13.17
CA ALA A 385 39.00 16.24 -11.96
C ALA A 385 38.18 17.54 -11.87
N SER A 386 38.70 18.65 -12.40
CA SER A 386 38.00 19.94 -12.44
C SER A 386 36.78 19.98 -13.39
N LEU A 387 36.69 19.04 -14.32
CA LEU A 387 35.58 18.91 -15.25
C LEU A 387 34.42 18.06 -14.69
N TYR A 388 34.66 17.37 -13.57
CA TYR A 388 33.67 16.51 -12.93
C TYR A 388 32.91 17.25 -11.85
N HIS A 389 31.57 17.15 -11.93
CA HIS A 389 30.68 17.62 -10.90
C HIS A 389 29.82 16.47 -10.42
N VAL A 390 29.99 16.07 -9.14
CA VAL A 390 29.14 15.05 -8.50
C VAL A 390 28.01 15.73 -7.76
N HIS A 391 26.77 15.50 -8.22
CA HIS A 391 25.59 16.03 -7.61
C HIS A 391 25.16 15.18 -6.42
N PRO A 392 24.89 15.79 -5.25
CA PRO A 392 24.34 15.05 -4.12
C PRO A 392 23.03 14.36 -4.47
N LEU A 393 22.83 13.14 -3.97
CA LEU A 393 21.65 12.30 -4.25
C LEU A 393 20.36 12.94 -3.71
N LEU A 394 20.41 13.45 -2.47
CA LEU A 394 19.24 13.99 -1.81
C LEU A 394 18.97 15.45 -2.22
N PRO A 395 17.72 15.83 -2.53
CA PRO A 395 17.39 17.19 -2.96
C PRO A 395 17.65 18.27 -1.90
N PHE A 396 17.67 17.87 -0.62
CA PHE A 396 17.93 18.74 0.52
C PHE A 396 19.35 18.61 1.10
N ASP A 397 20.28 17.99 0.37
CA ASP A 397 21.67 17.92 0.80
C ASP A 397 22.29 19.34 0.78
N PRO A 398 22.86 19.83 1.90
CA PRO A 398 23.44 21.18 2.00
C PRO A 398 24.50 21.46 0.94
N ARG A 399 25.29 20.46 0.55
CA ARG A 399 26.34 20.58 -0.47
C ARG A 399 25.79 21.03 -1.83
N GLY A 400 24.51 20.81 -2.10
CA GLY A 400 23.86 21.27 -3.31
C GLY A 400 23.59 22.79 -3.35
N PHE A 401 23.78 23.51 -2.24
CA PHE A 401 23.49 24.94 -2.09
C PHE A 401 24.69 25.79 -1.64
N GLU A 402 25.83 25.17 -1.33
CA GLU A 402 26.97 25.84 -0.66
C GLU A 402 28.07 26.33 -1.60
N SER A 403 28.07 25.97 -2.87
CA SER A 403 29.15 26.34 -3.80
C SER A 403 28.74 27.38 -4.82
N GLU A 404 29.72 28.17 -5.32
CA GLU A 404 29.54 29.04 -6.47
C GLU A 404 29.08 28.28 -7.75
N HIS A 405 29.23 26.96 -7.72
CA HIS A 405 28.81 26.04 -8.80
C HIS A 405 27.56 25.25 -8.44
N SER A 406 26.85 25.63 -7.38
CA SER A 406 25.58 25.02 -7.00
C SER A 406 24.52 25.31 -8.06
N ILE A 407 23.89 24.27 -8.58
CA ILE A 407 22.81 24.37 -9.57
C ILE A 407 21.42 24.09 -8.98
N ARG A 408 21.28 24.07 -7.66
CA ARG A 408 20.00 23.89 -6.99
C ARG A 408 19.42 25.24 -6.59
N PHE A 409 18.21 25.53 -7.08
CA PHE A 409 17.56 26.82 -6.91
C PHE A 409 16.19 26.73 -6.22
N GLN A 410 15.77 25.55 -5.75
CA GLN A 410 14.48 25.39 -5.09
C GLN A 410 14.56 25.83 -3.63
N ASP A 411 13.93 26.94 -3.29
CA ASP A 411 13.93 27.54 -1.96
C ASP A 411 13.41 26.59 -0.89
N GLN A 412 12.38 25.78 -1.18
CA GLN A 412 11.84 24.79 -0.24
C GLN A 412 12.92 23.82 0.26
N TRP A 413 13.71 23.24 -0.66
CA TRP A 413 14.79 22.32 -0.30
C TRP A 413 15.96 23.02 0.38
N PHE A 414 16.24 24.29 0.02
CA PHE A 414 17.21 25.09 0.73
C PHE A 414 16.83 25.33 2.19
N GLN A 415 15.56 25.67 2.47
CA GLN A 415 15.07 25.84 3.84
C GLN A 415 15.14 24.53 4.63
N VAL A 416 14.81 23.39 4.03
CA VAL A 416 14.96 22.08 4.66
C VAL A 416 16.43 21.79 4.97
N ALA A 417 17.34 22.01 4.01
CA ALA A 417 18.77 21.83 4.20
C ALA A 417 19.30 22.68 5.37
N LYS A 418 18.89 23.94 5.42
CA LYS A 418 19.24 24.87 6.49
C LYS A 418 18.71 24.42 7.86
N GLN A 419 17.46 23.97 7.92
CA GLN A 419 16.89 23.45 9.17
C GLN A 419 17.60 22.19 9.65
N LEU A 420 17.97 21.29 8.74
CA LEU A 420 18.72 20.07 9.07
C LEU A 420 20.14 20.39 9.59
N GLN A 421 20.83 21.39 9.04
CA GLN A 421 22.13 21.83 9.57
C GLN A 421 22.01 22.44 10.96
N HIS A 422 20.92 23.15 11.27
CA HIS A 422 20.67 23.76 12.56
C HIS A 422 20.02 22.80 13.56
N ALA A 423 19.48 21.67 13.11
CA ALA A 423 18.99 20.62 13.97
C ALA A 423 20.18 19.95 14.68
N SER A 424 20.73 20.65 15.67
CA SER A 424 21.69 20.06 16.58
C SER A 424 21.04 18.81 17.20
N GLY A 425 21.66 17.66 16.97
CA GLY A 425 21.10 16.33 17.26
C GLY A 425 20.92 15.96 18.74
N GLN A 426 20.64 16.91 19.60
CA GLN A 426 20.05 16.63 20.89
C GLN A 426 18.54 16.57 20.78
N ARG A 427 18.05 15.43 20.28
CA ARG A 427 16.67 15.06 20.56
C ARG A 427 16.56 14.93 22.08
N SER A 428 15.89 15.88 22.72
CA SER A 428 15.51 15.71 24.11
C SER A 428 14.64 14.48 24.21
N SER A 429 15.14 13.42 24.86
CA SER A 429 14.37 12.22 25.06
C SER A 429 13.20 12.54 26.00
N TRP A 430 12.02 12.63 25.44
CA TRP A 430 10.77 12.83 26.19
C TRP A 430 10.41 11.61 27.07
N VAL A 431 11.03 10.47 26.81
CA VAL A 431 10.85 9.22 27.59
C VAL A 431 11.47 9.32 28.99
N ASN A 432 12.54 10.09 29.16
CA ASN A 432 13.24 10.20 30.44
C ASN A 432 12.63 11.26 31.40
N THR A 433 11.64 12.00 30.93
CA THR A 433 10.96 13.00 31.76
C THR A 433 9.55 12.48 32.04
N PRO A 434 9.21 12.18 33.32
CA PRO A 434 7.86 11.76 33.64
C PRO A 434 6.86 12.82 33.22
N TYR A 435 5.81 12.38 32.50
CA TYR A 435 4.74 13.27 32.12
C TYR A 435 3.98 13.73 33.38
N PRO A 436 3.76 15.03 33.58
CA PRO A 436 3.06 15.49 34.76
C PRO A 436 1.64 14.95 34.77
N LYS A 437 1.26 14.32 35.87
CA LYS A 437 -0.13 13.87 36.07
C LYS A 437 -1.01 15.14 36.11
N LEU A 438 -1.90 15.29 35.13
CA LEU A 438 -2.91 16.35 35.18
C LEU A 438 -3.80 16.10 36.41
N GLU A 439 -3.92 17.07 37.30
CA GLU A 439 -4.96 17.07 38.32
C GLU A 439 -6.30 17.13 37.59
N GLN A 440 -7.01 16.02 37.52
CA GLN A 440 -8.27 15.89 36.79
C GLN A 440 -9.42 15.62 37.74
N ASP A 441 -10.61 15.99 37.27
CA ASP A 441 -11.89 15.52 37.76
C ASP A 441 -11.93 14.00 37.89
N ILE A 442 -12.90 13.48 38.64
CA ILE A 442 -13.03 12.03 38.85
C ILE A 442 -13.04 11.29 37.53
N GLN A 443 -12.00 10.50 37.31
CA GLN A 443 -11.90 9.64 36.10
C GLN A 443 -12.74 8.39 36.32
N VAL A 444 -13.74 8.18 35.45
CA VAL A 444 -14.58 6.98 35.44
C VAL A 444 -14.19 6.12 34.24
N LEU A 445 -13.68 4.90 34.50
CA LEU A 445 -13.27 3.96 33.47
C LEU A 445 -14.19 2.75 33.44
N ASP A 446 -14.35 2.14 32.26
CA ASP A 446 -14.90 0.80 32.13
C ASP A 446 -13.79 -0.24 32.41
N SER A 447 -14.17 -1.35 33.05
CA SER A 447 -13.24 -2.43 33.40
C SER A 447 -12.56 -3.06 32.20
N GLN A 448 -13.25 -3.17 31.06
CA GLN A 448 -12.66 -3.72 29.84
C GLN A 448 -11.62 -2.77 29.26
N GLN A 449 -11.89 -1.45 29.29
CA GLN A 449 -10.92 -0.45 28.87
C GLN A 449 -9.68 -0.47 29.78
N TRP A 450 -9.84 -0.50 31.08
CA TRP A 450 -8.73 -0.60 32.03
C TRP A 450 -7.87 -1.85 31.79
N ILE A 451 -8.51 -3.02 31.57
CA ILE A 451 -7.81 -4.27 31.25
C ILE A 451 -7.05 -4.14 29.92
N GLN A 452 -7.66 -3.54 28.92
CA GLN A 452 -7.02 -3.34 27.61
C GLN A 452 -5.78 -2.42 27.74
N ASP A 453 -5.91 -1.34 28.46
CA ASP A 453 -4.84 -0.36 28.69
C ASP A 453 -3.64 -1.00 29.38
N ILE A 454 -3.86 -1.72 30.50
CA ILE A 454 -2.73 -2.32 31.26
C ILE A 454 -2.11 -3.55 30.60
N THR A 455 -2.86 -4.30 29.80
CA THR A 455 -2.30 -5.44 29.06
C THR A 455 -1.44 -4.99 27.88
N PHE A 456 -1.59 -3.77 27.41
CA PHE A 456 -0.74 -3.15 26.38
C PHE A 456 -0.35 -1.71 26.74
N PRO A 457 0.60 -1.54 27.67
CA PRO A 457 0.94 -0.25 28.27
C PRO A 457 1.53 0.77 27.29
N ALA A 458 2.11 0.36 26.14
CA ALA A 458 2.56 1.28 25.11
C ALA A 458 1.41 2.15 24.59
N ARG A 459 0.26 1.53 24.29
CA ARG A 459 -0.93 2.25 23.81
C ARG A 459 -1.49 3.19 24.87
N LEU A 460 -1.49 2.77 26.15
CA LEU A 460 -1.90 3.61 27.25
C LEU A 460 -1.04 4.87 27.35
N TYR A 461 0.29 4.71 27.30
CA TYR A 461 1.21 5.83 27.38
C TYR A 461 1.03 6.83 26.21
N LEU A 462 0.92 6.32 24.98
CA LEU A 462 0.67 7.16 23.80
C LEU A 462 -0.65 7.92 23.89
N LYS A 463 -1.71 7.27 24.36
CA LYS A 463 -3.02 7.89 24.57
C LYS A 463 -2.96 9.03 25.59
N THR A 464 -2.18 8.86 26.66
CA THR A 464 -1.96 9.91 27.68
C THR A 464 -1.23 11.13 27.07
N LEU A 465 -0.36 10.90 26.09
CA LEU A 465 0.34 11.96 25.34
C LEU A 465 -0.52 12.58 24.21
N GLY A 466 -1.77 12.18 24.05
CA GLY A 466 -2.66 12.65 22.98
C GLY A 466 -2.38 12.03 21.62
N VAL A 467 -1.59 10.94 21.55
CA VAL A 467 -1.34 10.20 20.31
C VAL A 467 -2.36 9.07 20.19
N GLU A 468 -3.45 9.33 19.47
CA GLU A 468 -4.57 8.39 19.42
C GLU A 468 -4.33 7.24 18.45
N ASN A 469 -3.67 7.47 17.33
CA ASN A 469 -3.54 6.46 16.28
C ASN A 469 -2.22 6.55 15.52
N LEU A 470 -1.37 5.52 15.66
CA LEU A 470 -0.18 5.33 14.83
C LEU A 470 -0.44 4.34 13.67
N LYS A 471 -1.70 3.90 13.48
CA LYS A 471 -2.00 3.02 12.35
C LYS A 471 -1.80 3.79 11.05
N PRO A 472 -1.03 3.24 10.10
CA PRO A 472 -1.11 3.75 8.75
C PRO A 472 -2.56 3.64 8.29
N GLU A 473 -3.00 4.56 7.46
CA GLU A 473 -4.29 4.46 6.80
C GLU A 473 -4.35 3.10 6.10
N GLU A 474 -5.30 2.25 6.50
CA GLU A 474 -5.45 0.93 5.91
C GLU A 474 -5.97 1.14 4.48
N ILE A 475 -5.09 0.95 3.51
CA ILE A 475 -5.50 0.92 2.10
C ILE A 475 -6.40 -0.32 1.94
N PRO A 476 -7.67 -0.14 1.55
CA PRO A 476 -8.57 -1.27 1.37
C PRO A 476 -7.99 -2.27 0.38
N ALA A 477 -8.14 -3.56 0.67
CA ALA A 477 -7.63 -4.60 -0.23
C ALA A 477 -8.33 -4.51 -1.60
N THR A 478 -7.54 -4.36 -2.66
CA THR A 478 -8.02 -4.29 -4.05
C THR A 478 -8.28 -5.68 -4.66
N GLN A 479 -7.79 -6.73 -4.02
CA GLN A 479 -7.98 -8.11 -4.47
C GLN A 479 -9.09 -8.80 -3.67
N GLU A 480 -9.84 -9.67 -4.35
CA GLU A 480 -10.82 -10.51 -3.69
C GLU A 480 -10.13 -11.54 -2.78
N PRO A 481 -10.75 -11.91 -1.63
CA PRO A 481 -10.22 -12.94 -0.78
C PRO A 481 -10.37 -14.32 -1.45
N LEU A 482 -9.26 -14.96 -1.79
CA LEU A 482 -9.24 -16.35 -2.27
C LEU A 482 -9.26 -17.33 -1.12
N LEU A 483 -8.50 -17.03 -0.05
CA LEU A 483 -8.45 -17.78 1.18
C LEU A 483 -8.55 -16.79 2.35
N LEU A 484 -9.27 -17.16 3.38
CA LEU A 484 -9.34 -16.33 4.57
C LEU A 484 -8.05 -16.43 5.37
N ASP A 485 -7.51 -15.28 5.70
CA ASP A 485 -6.43 -15.11 6.66
C ASP A 485 -6.92 -15.33 8.12
N GLY A 486 -6.08 -15.06 9.09
CA GLY A 486 -6.43 -15.17 10.50
C GLY A 486 -7.53 -14.21 10.95
N LEU A 487 -7.55 -12.98 10.37
CA LEU A 487 -8.53 -11.94 10.69
C LEU A 487 -9.89 -12.26 10.08
N GLY A 488 -9.94 -12.67 8.83
CA GLY A 488 -11.17 -13.07 8.16
C GLY A 488 -11.83 -14.26 8.86
N ARG A 489 -11.06 -15.29 9.27
CA ARG A 489 -11.57 -16.41 10.08
C ARG A 489 -12.09 -15.98 11.46
N TYR A 490 -11.40 -15.01 12.08
CA TYR A 490 -11.89 -14.43 13.34
C TYR A 490 -13.20 -13.69 13.14
N ALA A 491 -13.31 -12.86 12.11
CA ALA A 491 -14.51 -12.09 11.82
C ALA A 491 -15.73 -12.99 11.62
N ILE A 492 -15.61 -14.07 10.84
CA ILE A 492 -16.72 -15.02 10.64
C ILE A 492 -17.08 -15.71 11.96
N ARG A 493 -16.13 -16.19 12.74
CA ARG A 493 -16.42 -16.83 14.04
C ARG A 493 -17.10 -15.86 15.00
N HIS A 494 -16.63 -14.62 15.06
CA HIS A 494 -17.24 -13.59 15.89
C HIS A 494 -18.69 -13.29 15.47
N PHE A 495 -18.93 -13.20 14.16
CA PHE A 495 -20.27 -13.04 13.59
C PHE A 495 -21.20 -14.21 13.97
N LEU A 496 -20.72 -15.45 13.80
CA LEU A 496 -21.47 -16.65 14.18
C LEU A 496 -21.80 -16.73 15.69
N GLN A 497 -20.93 -16.18 16.55
CA GLN A 497 -21.19 -16.08 17.98
C GLN A 497 -22.28 -15.06 18.33
N GLN A 498 -22.38 -14.00 17.57
CA GLN A 498 -23.36 -12.93 17.81
C GLN A 498 -24.76 -13.27 17.27
N HIS A 499 -24.84 -13.95 16.14
CA HIS A 499 -26.08 -14.19 15.40
C HIS A 499 -26.62 -15.63 15.53
N GLU A 500 -25.85 -16.56 16.10
CA GLU A 500 -26.23 -17.94 16.38
C GLU A 500 -27.07 -18.62 15.25
N ALA A 501 -28.38 -18.81 15.49
CA ALA A 501 -29.29 -19.50 14.58
C ALA A 501 -29.76 -18.67 13.37
N GLU A 502 -29.55 -17.35 13.40
CA GLU A 502 -29.95 -16.42 12.33
C GLU A 502 -28.76 -16.03 11.43
N ALA A 503 -27.62 -16.70 11.61
CA ALA A 503 -26.41 -16.39 10.85
C ALA A 503 -26.58 -16.80 9.38
N ASP A 504 -26.60 -15.80 8.49
CA ASP A 504 -26.65 -15.97 7.05
C ASP A 504 -25.31 -15.55 6.43
N ALA A 505 -24.74 -16.41 5.57
CA ALA A 505 -23.50 -16.14 4.86
C ALA A 505 -23.58 -14.85 4.00
N ASN A 506 -24.76 -14.52 3.52
CA ASN A 506 -25.00 -13.33 2.72
C ASN A 506 -24.78 -12.00 3.48
N LEU A 507 -24.84 -12.02 4.81
CA LEU A 507 -24.49 -10.86 5.65
C LEU A 507 -22.96 -10.57 5.69
N LEU A 508 -22.14 -11.52 5.25
CA LEU A 508 -20.68 -11.38 5.15
C LEU A 508 -20.18 -11.49 3.70
N MET A 509 -21.06 -11.23 2.71
CA MET A 509 -20.73 -11.40 1.30
C MET A 509 -19.54 -10.56 0.80
N ASP A 510 -19.24 -9.46 1.49
CA ASP A 510 -18.10 -8.57 1.20
C ASP A 510 -16.77 -9.04 1.82
N GLN A 511 -16.79 -10.10 2.63
CA GLN A 511 -15.62 -10.65 3.32
C GLN A 511 -15.33 -12.11 2.93
N LEU A 512 -16.32 -12.79 2.34
CA LEU A 512 -16.20 -14.19 1.96
C LEU A 512 -15.63 -14.36 0.54
N PRO A 513 -14.86 -15.45 0.28
CA PRO A 513 -14.49 -15.83 -1.08
C PRO A 513 -15.70 -15.99 -1.99
N ILE A 514 -15.47 -15.91 -3.31
CA ILE A 514 -16.55 -16.11 -4.30
C ILE A 514 -16.75 -17.58 -4.68
N GLY A 515 -17.92 -17.88 -5.18
CA GLY A 515 -18.26 -19.19 -5.77
C GLY A 515 -18.28 -20.33 -4.74
N LYS A 516 -18.06 -21.54 -5.21
CA LYS A 516 -18.10 -22.76 -4.38
C LYS A 516 -17.12 -22.79 -3.21
N VAL A 517 -16.08 -21.94 -3.25
CA VAL A 517 -15.13 -21.79 -2.15
C VAL A 517 -15.80 -21.20 -0.92
N GLN A 518 -16.74 -20.27 -1.12
CA GLN A 518 -17.54 -19.70 -0.02
C GLN A 518 -18.25 -20.79 0.78
N ASP A 519 -18.94 -21.69 0.09
CA ASP A 519 -19.74 -22.74 0.77
C ASP A 519 -18.84 -23.59 1.67
N GLY A 520 -17.67 -23.97 1.16
CA GLY A 520 -16.69 -24.71 1.93
C GLY A 520 -16.17 -23.95 3.16
N VAL A 521 -15.83 -22.66 2.99
CA VAL A 521 -15.34 -21.81 4.08
C VAL A 521 -16.43 -21.59 5.12
N TRP A 522 -17.65 -21.31 4.70
CA TRP A 522 -18.80 -21.13 5.59
C TRP A 522 -19.10 -22.39 6.37
N GLN A 523 -19.25 -23.53 5.72
CA GLN A 523 -19.50 -24.83 6.37
C GLN A 523 -18.43 -25.18 7.38
N MET A 524 -17.15 -24.99 7.03
CA MET A 524 -16.04 -25.22 7.97
C MET A 524 -16.15 -24.31 9.20
N SER A 525 -16.47 -23.02 9.00
CA SER A 525 -16.60 -22.06 10.10
C SER A 525 -17.78 -22.38 11.01
N VAL A 526 -18.90 -22.80 10.45
CA VAL A 526 -20.07 -23.28 11.22
C VAL A 526 -19.72 -24.53 12.02
N LEU A 527 -19.01 -25.49 11.43
CA LEU A 527 -18.57 -26.71 12.11
C LEU A 527 -17.60 -26.39 13.26
N GLU A 528 -16.66 -25.48 13.07
CA GLU A 528 -15.77 -24.99 14.12
C GLU A 528 -16.56 -24.33 15.25
N GLN A 529 -17.54 -23.48 14.93
CA GLN A 529 -18.42 -22.88 15.93
C GLN A 529 -19.23 -23.91 16.72
N GLN A 530 -19.80 -24.91 16.04
CA GLN A 530 -20.52 -26.02 16.72
C GLN A 530 -19.61 -26.78 17.68
N ARG A 531 -18.36 -27.05 17.32
CA ARG A 531 -17.36 -27.66 18.20
C ARG A 531 -17.08 -26.79 19.42
N LEU A 532 -16.94 -25.47 19.23
CA LEU A 532 -16.73 -24.54 20.35
C LEU A 532 -17.95 -24.51 21.28
N LEU A 533 -19.16 -24.49 20.75
CA LEU A 533 -20.39 -24.55 21.54
C LEU A 533 -20.53 -25.88 22.29
N ALA A 534 -20.18 -26.99 21.67
CA ALA A 534 -20.17 -28.30 22.34
C ALA A 534 -19.16 -28.36 23.51
N ARG A 535 -17.99 -27.69 23.34
CA ARG A 535 -17.02 -27.55 24.45
C ARG A 535 -17.58 -26.64 25.56
N LEU A 536 -18.21 -25.53 25.19
CA LEU A 536 -18.86 -24.61 26.14
C LEU A 536 -19.93 -25.33 26.97
N GLN A 537 -20.76 -26.14 26.34
CA GLN A 537 -21.83 -26.87 27.01
C GLN A 537 -21.33 -27.81 28.14
N ARG A 538 -20.09 -28.33 28.05
CA ARG A 538 -19.50 -29.14 29.13
C ARG A 538 -19.30 -28.36 30.43
N TYR A 539 -19.15 -27.02 30.33
CA TYR A 539 -18.88 -26.13 31.47
C TYR A 539 -20.03 -25.19 31.78
N ALA A 540 -21.03 -25.09 30.90
CA ALA A 540 -22.08 -24.10 31.01
C ALA A 540 -22.89 -24.26 32.30
N PRO A 541 -23.09 -23.20 33.07
CA PRO A 541 -23.96 -23.23 34.24
C PRO A 541 -25.45 -23.21 33.82
N GLU A 542 -26.31 -23.81 34.62
CA GLU A 542 -27.76 -23.84 34.36
C GLU A 542 -28.41 -22.44 34.52
N ALA A 543 -27.85 -21.59 35.38
CA ALA A 543 -28.38 -20.24 35.62
C ALA A 543 -27.28 -19.20 35.50
N THR A 544 -27.58 -18.09 34.84
CA THR A 544 -26.65 -16.99 34.65
C THR A 544 -27.23 -15.66 35.17
N ALA A 545 -26.40 -14.86 35.81
CA ALA A 545 -26.69 -13.52 36.28
C ALA A 545 -25.79 -12.50 35.60
N THR A 546 -26.23 -11.23 35.55
CA THR A 546 -25.40 -10.09 35.15
C THR A 546 -25.34 -9.09 36.30
N THR A 547 -24.24 -8.40 36.48
CA THR A 547 -24.11 -7.36 37.49
C THR A 547 -23.21 -6.23 37.03
N GLN A 548 -23.47 -5.06 37.58
CA GLN A 548 -22.56 -3.90 37.47
C GLN A 548 -22.21 -3.44 38.86
N GLN A 549 -20.91 -3.26 39.11
CA GLN A 549 -20.39 -2.80 40.38
C GLN A 549 -19.40 -1.65 40.13
N VAL A 550 -19.33 -0.71 41.06
CA VAL A 550 -18.43 0.40 40.98
C VAL A 550 -17.28 0.16 41.95
N TRP A 551 -16.06 0.01 41.40
CA TRP A 551 -14.86 -0.07 42.17
C TRP A 551 -14.28 1.34 42.36
N LYS A 552 -14.43 1.90 43.57
CA LYS A 552 -13.77 3.14 43.96
C LYS A 552 -12.32 2.88 44.31
N VAL A 553 -11.43 3.19 43.38
CA VAL A 553 -9.99 2.95 43.51
C VAL A 553 -9.36 4.02 44.38
N SER A 554 -9.72 5.29 44.13
CA SER A 554 -9.27 6.46 44.89
C SER A 554 -10.34 7.56 44.83
N GLU A 555 -10.03 8.74 45.40
CA GLU A 555 -10.91 9.93 45.31
C GLU A 555 -11.07 10.41 43.86
N HIS A 556 -10.09 10.12 43.00
CA HIS A 556 -10.03 10.58 41.60
C HIS A 556 -10.22 9.46 40.55
N LEU A 557 -10.36 8.19 40.96
CA LEU A 557 -10.49 7.07 40.02
C LEU A 557 -11.60 6.11 40.43
N GLN A 558 -12.52 5.87 39.54
CA GLN A 558 -13.55 4.84 39.65
C GLN A 558 -13.51 3.91 38.45
N ILE A 559 -13.70 2.61 38.66
CA ILE A 559 -13.78 1.62 37.60
C ILE A 559 -15.15 0.96 37.65
N ASN A 560 -15.92 1.05 36.60
CA ASN A 560 -17.19 0.37 36.43
C ASN A 560 -16.92 -1.07 36.00
N VAL A 561 -17.15 -2.03 36.91
CA VAL A 561 -16.96 -3.45 36.66
C VAL A 561 -18.28 -4.04 36.15
N THR A 562 -18.33 -4.40 34.87
CA THR A 562 -19.48 -5.05 34.24
C THR A 562 -19.17 -6.51 34.03
N LEU A 563 -19.98 -7.39 34.62
CA LEU A 563 -19.86 -8.84 34.51
C LEU A 563 -21.15 -9.42 33.96
N ALA A 564 -21.06 -10.22 32.93
CA ALA A 564 -22.20 -10.81 32.25
C ALA A 564 -22.17 -12.35 32.29
N LYS A 565 -23.35 -12.96 32.42
CA LYS A 565 -23.55 -14.41 32.27
C LYS A 565 -22.67 -15.27 33.18
N TYR A 566 -22.59 -14.95 34.45
CA TYR A 566 -21.94 -15.77 35.47
C TYR A 566 -22.98 -16.50 36.36
N SER A 567 -22.61 -17.64 36.95
CA SER A 567 -23.38 -18.32 37.98
C SER A 567 -22.76 -18.09 39.37
N ALA A 568 -23.38 -18.64 40.42
CA ALA A 568 -22.89 -18.47 41.78
C ALA A 568 -21.44 -18.98 41.97
N GLU A 569 -20.99 -19.98 41.21
CA GLU A 569 -19.68 -20.61 41.38
C GLU A 569 -18.80 -20.53 40.12
N LYS A 570 -19.40 -20.28 38.94
CA LYS A 570 -18.69 -20.32 37.66
C LYS A 570 -19.01 -19.11 36.81
N TRP A 571 -17.98 -18.59 36.20
CA TRP A 571 -18.11 -17.65 35.07
C TRP A 571 -17.51 -18.25 33.83
N VAL A 572 -18.38 -18.68 32.92
CA VAL A 572 -18.02 -19.36 31.68
C VAL A 572 -18.31 -18.46 30.50
N SER A 573 -17.37 -18.31 29.58
CA SER A 573 -17.57 -17.57 28.33
C SER A 573 -16.82 -18.23 27.17
N ILE A 574 -17.18 -17.84 25.96
CA ILE A 574 -16.58 -18.29 24.72
C ILE A 574 -15.91 -17.11 24.01
N GLU A 575 -14.77 -17.34 23.40
CA GLU A 575 -14.02 -16.37 22.62
C GLU A 575 -13.66 -16.94 21.25
N ALA A 576 -14.00 -16.22 20.18
CA ALA A 576 -13.73 -16.63 18.79
C ALA A 576 -12.24 -16.78 18.44
N SER A 577 -11.38 -16.17 19.23
CA SER A 577 -9.94 -16.14 19.05
C SER A 577 -9.20 -17.31 19.70
N SER A 578 -7.91 -17.43 19.42
CA SER A 578 -7.00 -18.31 20.16
C SER A 578 -6.61 -17.71 21.52
N ALA A 579 -6.25 -18.58 22.48
CA ALA A 579 -5.79 -18.22 23.83
C ALA A 579 -4.36 -17.64 23.82
N ARG A 580 -4.15 -16.55 23.09
CA ARG A 580 -2.84 -15.86 23.05
C ARG A 580 -2.51 -15.23 24.41
N ALA A 581 -1.23 -15.01 24.66
CA ALA A 581 -0.70 -14.48 25.91
C ALA A 581 -1.44 -13.25 26.46
N LYS A 582 -1.69 -12.23 25.64
CA LYS A 582 -2.47 -11.04 26.02
C LYS A 582 -3.88 -11.38 26.52
N ARG A 583 -4.56 -12.32 25.85
CA ARG A 583 -5.91 -12.72 26.22
C ARG A 583 -5.92 -13.53 27.53
N ARG A 584 -4.88 -14.29 27.80
CA ARG A 584 -4.72 -14.97 29.10
C ARG A 584 -4.61 -13.98 30.25
N ALA A 585 -3.88 -12.88 30.07
CA ALA A 585 -3.81 -11.77 31.06
C ALA A 585 -5.20 -11.13 31.25
N LYS A 586 -5.96 -10.91 30.17
CA LYS A 586 -7.34 -10.40 30.23
C LYS A 586 -8.21 -11.33 31.10
N VAL A 587 -8.21 -12.64 30.80
CA VAL A 587 -9.00 -13.62 31.57
C VAL A 587 -8.64 -13.61 33.05
N TRP A 588 -7.35 -13.45 33.38
CA TRP A 588 -6.89 -13.34 34.75
C TRP A 588 -7.44 -12.10 35.45
N LEU A 589 -7.33 -10.92 34.84
CA LEU A 589 -7.85 -9.66 35.40
C LEU A 589 -9.36 -9.68 35.56
N GLU A 590 -10.10 -10.24 34.60
CA GLU A 590 -11.54 -10.47 34.71
C GLU A 590 -11.86 -11.37 35.93
N TYR A 591 -11.09 -12.43 36.14
CA TYR A 591 -11.26 -13.33 37.27
C TYR A 591 -11.04 -12.60 38.61
N LEU A 592 -9.99 -11.81 38.73
CA LEU A 592 -9.72 -11.04 39.93
C LEU A 592 -10.83 -10.01 40.22
N LEU A 593 -11.30 -9.26 39.21
CA LEU A 593 -12.38 -8.30 39.34
C LEU A 593 -13.69 -8.96 39.78
N TRP A 594 -14.01 -10.11 39.21
CA TRP A 594 -15.18 -10.87 39.59
C TRP A 594 -15.13 -11.26 41.07
N LEU A 595 -14.05 -11.88 41.51
CA LEU A 595 -13.88 -12.31 42.91
C LEU A 595 -13.84 -11.12 43.89
N ALA A 596 -13.24 -10.01 43.52
CA ALA A 596 -13.07 -8.86 44.42
C ALA A 596 -14.36 -8.08 44.65
N TYR A 597 -15.23 -7.97 43.63
CA TYR A 597 -16.35 -7.00 43.60
C TYR A 597 -17.73 -7.60 43.41
N VAL A 598 -17.83 -8.89 43.08
CA VAL A 598 -19.14 -9.59 43.14
C VAL A 598 -19.28 -10.12 44.54
N ASN A 599 -20.37 -9.82 45.24
CA ASN A 599 -20.66 -10.31 46.60
C ASN A 599 -20.77 -11.83 46.64
N LEU A 600 -19.63 -12.45 46.64
CA LEU A 600 -19.47 -13.89 46.81
C LEU A 600 -19.31 -14.14 48.33
N GLY A 601 -20.11 -15.02 48.90
CA GLY A 601 -19.97 -15.37 50.31
C GLY A 601 -18.54 -15.85 50.68
N GLU A 602 -18.19 -15.94 51.97
CA GLU A 602 -16.82 -16.20 52.46
C GLU A 602 -16.16 -17.49 51.97
N GLY A 603 -16.81 -18.31 51.15
CA GLY A 603 -16.34 -19.60 50.65
C GLY A 603 -15.50 -19.56 49.35
N GLY A 604 -14.75 -18.49 49.10
CA GLY A 604 -14.15 -18.13 47.82
C GLY A 604 -13.17 -19.07 47.10
N GLN A 605 -12.84 -20.25 47.62
CA GLN A 605 -11.92 -21.16 46.92
C GLN A 605 -12.56 -22.02 45.83
N GLN A 606 -13.87 -22.00 45.67
CA GLN A 606 -14.60 -22.84 44.70
C GLN A 606 -14.92 -22.12 43.37
N TYR A 607 -14.69 -20.80 43.29
CA TYR A 607 -15.05 -20.01 42.14
C TYR A 607 -14.11 -20.22 40.95
N GLN A 608 -14.70 -20.46 39.76
CA GLN A 608 -13.97 -20.78 38.54
C GLN A 608 -14.31 -19.81 37.40
N ARG A 609 -13.28 -19.21 36.79
CA ARG A 609 -13.41 -18.51 35.51
C ARG A 609 -12.95 -19.45 34.40
N ILE A 610 -13.83 -19.79 33.48
CA ILE A 610 -13.57 -20.71 32.38
C ILE A 610 -13.80 -19.93 31.06
N VAL A 611 -12.81 -19.96 30.18
CA VAL A 611 -12.95 -19.35 28.84
C VAL A 611 -12.57 -20.38 27.78
N VAL A 612 -13.53 -20.68 26.91
CA VAL A 612 -13.35 -21.60 25.79
C VAL A 612 -12.86 -20.78 24.58
N PHE A 613 -11.60 -20.96 24.23
CA PHE A 613 -10.98 -20.38 23.04
C PHE A 613 -11.03 -21.34 21.86
N SER A 614 -10.72 -20.86 20.67
CA SER A 614 -10.71 -21.69 19.46
C SER A 614 -9.70 -22.86 19.53
N ASP A 615 -8.60 -22.68 20.24
CA ASP A 615 -7.49 -23.65 20.33
C ASP A 615 -7.45 -24.43 21.64
N ARG A 616 -7.91 -23.88 22.75
CA ARG A 616 -7.85 -24.51 24.09
C ARG A 616 -8.84 -23.85 25.06
N THR A 617 -9.02 -24.48 26.24
CA THR A 617 -9.82 -23.92 27.33
C THR A 617 -8.91 -23.43 28.44
N ILE A 618 -9.15 -22.20 28.93
CA ILE A 618 -8.42 -21.62 30.07
C ILE A 618 -9.29 -21.65 31.31
N LEU A 619 -8.72 -22.16 32.38
CA LEU A 619 -9.34 -22.28 33.72
C LEU A 619 -8.53 -21.43 34.71
N CYS A 620 -9.20 -20.51 35.45
CA CYS A 620 -8.65 -19.84 36.62
C CYS A 620 -9.41 -20.33 37.88
N THR A 621 -8.67 -20.68 38.92
CA THR A 621 -9.26 -21.24 40.16
C THR A 621 -8.31 -21.05 41.36
N GLY A 622 -8.83 -21.31 42.59
CA GLY A 622 -8.03 -21.37 43.80
C GLY A 622 -7.67 -20.01 44.43
N VAL A 623 -8.41 -18.93 44.09
CA VAL A 623 -8.18 -17.60 44.63
C VAL A 623 -9.36 -17.17 45.50
N SER A 624 -9.06 -16.59 46.68
CA SER A 624 -10.08 -15.99 47.55
C SER A 624 -10.34 -14.52 47.19
N SER A 625 -11.52 -14.00 47.60
CA SER A 625 -11.89 -12.60 47.34
C SER A 625 -10.88 -11.62 47.96
N ASN A 626 -10.30 -11.94 49.13
CA ASN A 626 -9.31 -11.10 49.75
C ASN A 626 -7.98 -11.09 48.97
N GLN A 627 -7.52 -12.28 48.54
CA GLN A 627 -6.34 -12.38 47.66
C GLN A 627 -6.54 -11.64 46.34
N ALA A 628 -7.73 -11.74 45.73
CA ALA A 628 -8.04 -11.01 44.49
C ALA A 628 -7.93 -9.48 44.66
N ARG A 629 -8.44 -8.94 45.77
CA ARG A 629 -8.30 -7.50 46.10
C ARG A 629 -6.85 -7.09 46.27
N GLU A 630 -6.03 -7.91 46.98
CA GLU A 630 -4.61 -7.62 47.14
C GLU A 630 -3.85 -7.69 45.81
N TRP A 631 -4.15 -8.66 44.97
CA TRP A 631 -3.46 -8.81 43.69
C TRP A 631 -3.90 -7.79 42.61
N LEU A 632 -5.02 -7.13 42.77
CA LEU A 632 -5.40 -6.00 41.91
C LEU A 632 -4.59 -4.74 42.16
N LYS A 633 -4.03 -4.57 43.40
CA LYS A 633 -3.25 -3.34 43.75
C LYS A 633 -1.98 -3.18 42.90
N PRO A 634 -1.13 -4.21 42.69
CA PRO A 634 0.02 -4.11 41.79
C PRO A 634 -0.34 -3.74 40.34
N TRP A 635 -1.45 -4.29 39.82
CA TRP A 635 -1.93 -3.93 38.49
C TRP A 635 -2.37 -2.46 38.36
N LEU A 636 -2.98 -1.94 39.41
CA LEU A 636 -3.31 -0.50 39.47
C LEU A 636 -2.05 0.36 39.52
N LYS A 637 -1.08 -0.01 40.36
CA LYS A 637 0.22 0.69 40.45
C LYS A 637 0.95 0.69 39.11
N ALA A 638 0.95 -0.45 38.43
CA ALA A 638 1.53 -0.57 37.10
C ALA A 638 0.78 0.28 36.06
N TRP A 639 -0.56 0.36 36.14
CA TRP A 639 -1.37 1.20 35.27
C TRP A 639 -1.12 2.70 35.50
N GLU A 640 -1.01 3.14 36.77
CA GLU A 640 -0.65 4.51 37.11
C GLU A 640 0.76 4.88 36.63
N TYR A 641 1.72 3.96 36.79
CA TYR A 641 3.08 4.12 36.27
C TYR A 641 3.09 4.27 34.75
N ALA A 642 2.33 3.43 34.05
CA ALA A 642 2.27 3.42 32.57
C ALA A 642 1.65 4.69 31.97
N GLN A 643 0.91 5.49 32.74
CA GLN A 643 0.44 6.79 32.30
C GLN A 643 1.50 7.88 32.32
N THR A 644 2.46 7.77 33.21
CA THR A 644 3.48 8.81 33.42
C THR A 644 4.81 8.46 32.80
N GLN A 645 5.11 7.19 32.65
CA GLN A 645 6.38 6.67 32.10
C GLN A 645 6.10 5.40 31.25
N PRO A 646 6.93 5.12 30.24
CA PRO A 646 6.77 3.91 29.44
C PRO A 646 7.01 2.66 30.28
N LEU A 647 5.98 1.88 30.52
CA LEU A 647 6.09 0.57 31.16
C LEU A 647 6.42 -0.47 30.07
N VAL A 648 7.72 -0.75 29.85
CA VAL A 648 8.18 -1.72 28.84
C VAL A 648 8.01 -3.15 29.37
N LEU A 649 6.75 -3.53 29.62
CA LEU A 649 6.38 -4.85 30.12
C LEU A 649 5.03 -5.29 29.52
N PRO A 650 4.95 -5.55 28.20
CA PRO A 650 3.72 -6.02 27.63
C PRO A 650 3.35 -7.43 28.13
N ALA A 651 2.09 -7.61 28.49
CA ALA A 651 1.60 -8.90 29.03
C ALA A 651 1.90 -10.08 28.09
N ALA A 652 1.88 -9.83 26.77
CA ALA A 652 2.21 -10.82 25.77
C ALA A 652 3.63 -11.38 25.89
N LEU A 653 4.59 -10.59 26.36
CA LEU A 653 6.00 -10.97 26.44
C LEU A 653 6.21 -12.09 27.48
N LEU A 654 5.89 -11.83 28.72
CA LEU A 654 6.14 -12.80 29.81
C LEU A 654 5.31 -14.08 29.68
N LEU A 655 4.04 -13.96 29.32
CA LEU A 655 3.17 -15.13 29.16
C LEU A 655 3.55 -15.98 27.95
N LYS A 656 4.06 -15.40 26.87
CA LYS A 656 4.57 -16.13 25.71
C LYS A 656 5.83 -16.94 26.04
N ILE A 657 6.70 -16.40 26.86
CA ILE A 657 7.91 -17.08 27.30
C ILE A 657 7.55 -18.29 28.18
N ALA A 658 6.60 -18.12 29.08
CA ALA A 658 6.11 -19.20 29.93
C ALA A 658 5.46 -20.36 29.16
N GLU A 659 4.89 -20.12 27.98
CA GLU A 659 4.37 -21.18 27.10
C GLU A 659 5.48 -22.02 26.46
N LYS A 660 6.65 -21.42 26.21
CA LYS A 660 7.78 -22.12 25.55
C LYS A 660 8.63 -22.91 26.52
N ASP A 661 8.86 -22.37 27.71
CA ASP A 661 9.71 -23.01 28.76
C ASP A 661 8.97 -23.09 30.09
N LYS A 662 8.85 -24.29 30.65
CA LYS A 662 8.25 -24.52 31.95
C LYS A 662 9.05 -23.96 33.16
N THR A 663 10.14 -23.25 32.92
CA THR A 663 11.14 -22.81 33.92
C THR A 663 11.28 -21.31 34.00
N HIS A 664 10.19 -20.57 34.25
CA HIS A 664 10.35 -19.23 34.75
C HIS A 664 10.39 -19.25 36.25
N GLU A 665 11.61 -19.33 36.73
CA GLU A 665 11.88 -19.21 38.17
C GLU A 665 12.21 -17.74 38.45
N TRP A 666 11.43 -17.14 39.37
CA TRP A 666 11.86 -15.92 40.02
C TRP A 666 12.82 -16.32 41.16
N GLN A 667 13.92 -15.60 41.25
CA GLN A 667 14.93 -15.78 42.27
C GLN A 667 15.01 -14.56 43.17
N LEU A 668 15.37 -14.74 44.46
CA LEU A 668 15.68 -13.63 45.30
C LEU A 668 17.02 -13.03 44.88
N ASN A 669 17.06 -11.70 44.68
CA ASN A 669 18.29 -10.96 44.48
C ASN A 669 18.93 -10.59 45.82
N ASP A 670 20.10 -9.96 45.75
CA ASP A 670 20.84 -9.49 46.95
C ASP A 670 20.07 -8.42 47.77
N GLN A 671 18.99 -7.86 47.22
CA GLN A 671 18.13 -6.85 47.87
C GLN A 671 16.82 -7.45 48.40
N GLU A 672 16.73 -8.79 48.48
CA GLU A 672 15.55 -9.53 48.93
C GLU A 672 14.31 -9.31 48.01
N GLN A 673 14.51 -8.97 46.71
CA GLN A 673 13.45 -8.83 45.74
C GLN A 673 13.38 -10.07 44.83
N MET A 674 12.17 -10.47 44.43
CA MET A 674 11.95 -11.56 43.48
C MET A 674 12.13 -11.05 42.05
N VAL A 675 13.22 -11.43 41.41
CA VAL A 675 13.58 -11.05 40.04
C VAL A 675 13.58 -12.25 39.11
N ILE A 676 13.42 -12.03 37.84
CA ILE A 676 13.48 -13.08 36.84
C ILE A 676 14.89 -13.63 36.72
N ALA A 677 15.05 -14.95 36.81
CA ALA A 677 16.35 -15.60 36.78
C ALA A 677 17.06 -15.49 35.42
N ASP A 678 16.34 -15.59 34.32
CA ASP A 678 16.87 -15.58 32.96
C ASP A 678 16.32 -14.40 32.16
N MET A 679 16.97 -13.24 32.29
CA MET A 679 16.66 -12.05 31.48
C MET A 679 17.05 -12.21 30.01
N ASP A 680 18.03 -13.07 29.70
CA ASP A 680 18.47 -13.24 28.30
C ASP A 680 17.39 -13.94 27.46
N ALA A 681 16.62 -14.87 28.04
CA ALA A 681 15.47 -15.46 27.39
C ALA A 681 14.40 -14.40 27.06
N ILE A 682 14.18 -13.42 27.96
CA ILE A 682 13.24 -12.31 27.73
C ILE A 682 13.74 -11.39 26.61
N TYR A 683 15.02 -11.02 26.65
CA TYR A 683 15.63 -10.21 25.59
C TYR A 683 15.55 -10.89 24.23
N LYS A 684 15.77 -12.20 24.17
CA LYS A 684 15.65 -12.97 22.94
C LYS A 684 14.24 -12.89 22.34
N VAL A 685 13.20 -13.05 23.15
CA VAL A 685 11.81 -12.94 22.66
C VAL A 685 11.48 -11.48 22.30
N TRP A 686 11.99 -10.51 23.04
CA TRP A 686 11.80 -9.08 22.75
C TRP A 686 12.46 -8.64 21.45
N GLU A 687 13.61 -9.25 21.11
CA GLU A 687 14.40 -8.93 19.92
C GLU A 687 14.16 -9.88 18.74
N GLU A 688 13.40 -10.98 18.94
CA GLU A 688 13.12 -11.96 17.89
C GLU A 688 12.56 -11.30 16.64
N ASP A 689 13.24 -11.50 15.53
CA ASP A 689 12.81 -11.09 14.21
C ASP A 689 11.61 -11.95 13.79
N GLY A 690 10.43 -11.36 13.71
CA GLY A 690 9.16 -12.06 13.47
C GLY A 690 9.01 -12.72 12.09
N ARG A 691 10.11 -12.89 11.31
CA ARG A 691 10.11 -13.44 9.95
C ARG A 691 9.59 -14.88 9.84
N PHE A 692 9.54 -15.62 10.94
CA PHE A 692 9.14 -17.04 10.95
C PHE A 692 7.68 -17.29 11.36
N SER A 693 6.91 -16.29 11.80
CA SER A 693 5.56 -16.52 12.35
C SER A 693 4.41 -16.18 11.40
N GLY A 694 4.67 -15.71 10.18
CA GLY A 694 3.61 -15.32 9.22
C GLY A 694 2.83 -14.06 9.60
N PHE A 695 3.17 -13.41 10.73
CA PHE A 695 2.62 -12.12 11.13
C PHE A 695 3.63 -11.00 10.87
N SER A 696 3.13 -9.85 10.47
CA SER A 696 3.95 -8.65 10.36
C SER A 696 4.61 -8.34 11.71
N MET A 697 5.91 -8.04 11.72
CA MET A 697 6.66 -7.65 12.93
C MET A 697 6.00 -6.46 13.65
N THR A 698 5.34 -5.60 12.89
CA THR A 698 4.65 -4.39 13.39
C THR A 698 3.40 -4.72 14.23
N GLU A 699 2.91 -5.95 14.20
CA GLU A 699 1.70 -6.38 14.92
C GLU A 699 2.00 -7.18 16.20
N ASN A 700 3.24 -7.61 16.40
CA ASN A 700 3.62 -8.38 17.58
C ASN A 700 3.89 -7.47 18.79
N GLU A 701 2.91 -7.28 19.65
CA GLU A 701 2.99 -6.44 20.84
C GLU A 701 4.12 -6.85 21.82
N ALA A 702 4.60 -8.08 21.75
CA ALA A 702 5.72 -8.58 22.57
C ALA A 702 7.10 -8.23 21.98
N ASN A 703 7.16 -7.56 20.84
CA ASN A 703 8.42 -7.29 20.14
C ASN A 703 8.71 -5.79 20.11
N LYS A 704 10.00 -5.43 20.25
CA LYS A 704 10.47 -4.04 20.12
C LYS A 704 10.18 -3.42 18.75
N ALA A 705 10.00 -4.26 17.72
CA ALA A 705 9.66 -3.82 16.37
C ALA A 705 8.20 -3.38 16.23
N HIS A 706 7.33 -3.60 17.25
CA HIS A 706 5.98 -3.04 17.21
C HIS A 706 6.05 -1.51 17.14
N ARG A 707 5.30 -0.91 16.22
CA ARG A 707 5.37 0.52 15.90
C ARG A 707 5.19 1.43 17.12
N ASP A 708 4.29 1.07 18.05
CA ASP A 708 4.06 1.86 19.27
C ASP A 708 5.33 1.87 20.13
N TRP A 709 6.02 0.72 20.26
CA TRP A 709 7.30 0.65 20.96
C TRP A 709 8.42 1.35 20.21
N GLN A 710 8.51 1.24 18.90
CA GLN A 710 9.49 1.98 18.09
C GLN A 710 9.31 3.48 18.25
N PHE A 711 8.07 3.96 18.25
CA PHE A 711 7.79 5.38 18.45
C PHE A 711 8.16 5.87 19.84
N ILE A 712 7.87 5.08 20.90
CA ILE A 712 8.18 5.44 22.28
C ILE A 712 9.67 5.38 22.55
N LEU A 713 10.32 4.29 22.16
CA LEU A 713 11.69 3.99 22.59
C LEU A 713 12.75 4.72 21.75
N GLN A 714 12.47 4.97 20.45
CA GLN A 714 13.41 5.60 19.52
C GLN A 714 14.84 5.01 19.65
N GLU A 715 15.80 5.81 20.08
CA GLU A 715 17.22 5.43 20.28
C GLU A 715 17.53 5.05 21.76
N GLN A 716 16.53 4.89 22.61
CA GLN A 716 16.69 4.55 24.01
C GLN A 716 17.18 3.10 24.19
N ASP A 717 17.90 2.86 25.29
CA ASP A 717 18.23 1.49 25.68
C ASP A 717 16.98 0.75 26.17
N ALA A 718 16.29 0.13 25.20
CA ALA A 718 15.08 -0.64 25.43
C ALA A 718 15.32 -1.81 26.41
N LYS A 719 16.53 -2.36 26.47
CA LYS A 719 16.87 -3.46 27.38
C LYS A 719 16.92 -3.00 28.83
N ALA A 720 17.51 -1.83 29.08
CA ALA A 720 17.56 -1.26 30.43
C ALA A 720 16.16 -0.94 30.95
N LEU A 721 15.27 -0.38 30.10
CA LEU A 721 13.90 -0.08 30.48
C LEU A 721 13.08 -1.36 30.73
N LEU A 722 13.27 -2.38 29.91
CA LEU A 722 12.63 -3.67 30.07
C LEU A 722 13.09 -4.39 31.35
N ALA A 723 14.41 -4.38 31.63
CA ALA A 723 14.97 -4.94 32.86
C ALA A 723 14.39 -4.27 34.10
N HIS A 724 14.35 -2.94 34.12
CA HIS A 724 13.79 -2.15 35.22
C HIS A 724 12.30 -2.44 35.44
N ALA A 725 11.50 -2.51 34.35
CA ALA A 725 10.08 -2.85 34.43
C ALA A 725 9.86 -4.30 34.95
N CYS A 726 10.71 -5.24 34.52
CA CYS A 726 10.68 -6.62 35.01
C CYS A 726 11.01 -6.71 36.50
N GLU A 727 12.04 -6.01 36.96
CA GLU A 727 12.41 -5.99 38.35
C GLU A 727 11.32 -5.42 39.25
N GLN A 728 10.68 -4.33 38.83
CA GLN A 728 9.65 -3.66 39.65
C GLN A 728 8.31 -4.37 39.67
N PHE A 729 7.89 -4.99 38.57
CA PHE A 729 6.49 -5.40 38.41
C PHE A 729 6.29 -6.89 38.04
N SER A 730 7.29 -7.59 37.48
CA SER A 730 7.06 -8.89 36.86
C SER A 730 6.50 -9.94 37.82
N TYR A 731 7.06 -10.05 39.02
CA TYR A 731 6.66 -11.05 40.01
C TYR A 731 5.23 -10.83 40.50
N GLU A 732 4.93 -9.63 40.96
CA GLU A 732 3.63 -9.31 41.54
C GLU A 732 2.49 -9.44 40.54
N LEU A 733 2.75 -9.11 39.25
CA LEU A 733 1.73 -9.17 38.21
C LEU A 733 1.55 -10.58 37.65
N TYR A 734 2.62 -11.30 37.35
CA TYR A 734 2.53 -12.51 36.53
C TYR A 734 2.71 -13.82 37.31
N HIS A 735 3.42 -13.87 38.40
CA HIS A 735 3.58 -15.07 39.18
C HIS A 735 2.24 -15.70 39.65
N PRO A 736 1.23 -14.93 40.12
CA PRO A 736 -0.06 -15.47 40.46
C PRO A 736 -0.80 -16.13 39.29
N ILE A 737 -0.58 -15.60 38.04
CA ILE A 737 -1.20 -16.19 36.85
C ILE A 737 -0.69 -17.62 36.64
N PHE A 738 0.60 -17.88 36.78
CA PHE A 738 1.19 -19.19 36.61
C PHE A 738 0.76 -20.19 37.65
N LEU A 739 0.42 -19.75 38.84
CA LEU A 739 -0.05 -20.61 39.92
C LEU A 739 -1.52 -21.01 39.79
N HIS A 740 -2.35 -20.08 39.28
CA HIS A 740 -3.81 -20.21 39.38
C HIS A 740 -4.53 -20.29 38.02
N GLN A 741 -3.81 -20.12 36.91
CA GLN A 741 -4.36 -20.26 35.56
C GLN A 741 -3.80 -21.50 34.88
N GLN A 742 -4.69 -22.38 34.43
CA GLN A 742 -4.34 -23.62 33.76
C GLN A 742 -4.93 -23.66 32.34
N SER A 743 -4.21 -24.32 31.44
CA SER A 743 -4.72 -24.69 30.13
C SER A 743 -5.23 -26.10 30.18
N LEU A 744 -6.50 -26.29 29.91
CA LEU A 744 -7.10 -27.61 29.78
C LEU A 744 -6.95 -28.08 28.34
N GLU A 745 -6.38 -29.27 28.13
CA GLU A 745 -6.39 -29.94 26.84
C GLU A 745 -7.76 -30.65 26.72
N ASP A 746 -8.48 -30.32 25.63
CA ASP A 746 -9.82 -30.85 25.38
C ASP A 746 -9.81 -32.16 24.60
#